data_eb189d7fec1cb38ee6159d6924bf2e49
#
_entry.id   eb189d7fec1cb38ee6159d6924bf2e49
#
_cell.length_a   1.000
_cell.length_b   1.000
_cell.length_c   1.000
_cell.angle_alpha   90.00
_cell.angle_beta   90.00
_cell.angle_gamma   90.00
#
_symmetry.space_group_name_H-M   'P 1'
#
loop_
_entity.id
_entity.type
_entity.pdbx_description
1 polymer ?
#
loop_
_entity_poly.entity_id
_entity_poly.type
_entity_poly.pdbx_seq_one_letter_code
_entity_poly.pdbx_strand_id
1 'polypeptide(L)'
;MPMNRRQFVNGTVAAGASALALHGADPASAAPAAPAPSAGPGKKPTVAGLSTVAPARGGLYTPNAAPLQPTAFLRLPPGSITARGWLDGQLRLQLAGLCGRYDEFSHFLDMNTSGWVRPDRAGWEELPYWLRGYVDLAVATGDATALAGARRWIDAIVATRQPDGFFGPAALRTSLNGGLDAWPFLPLTWALRSWQEYSGDTRIIPLLSGFFRYLDAQGPGAFNSSWVSQRWGDALDSVFWLFNRTGESFLLGLADRMHSGGANWVDNLPSPHNVNIAQGYREPAQYALRSGSAAHTAAAYHNYDSVMAGYGQFPGGGFAGDENVRPGFGDPRQGFETCGIVEFMASHQLMNRLTGDPVWADRCEDLAFNSLPASLDPSGRAVHYITSANSVDLDDAAKTQGQFQNGFAMQAYQAGVDQYRCCPHNYGMGWPYLLEELWLATPDRGLAAAMYAASTVTAKVGDGTTVTFTQTTDYPFSETVTLRLSTPRAVAFPLYLRVPGWCQAPVLAVNGAAVPAPAGPAYTVVTRTWKDGDTVTLRLPQRTTVRTWGANHGAVSVGHGPLTYSLRIGEQFTQYGGSAAFPSYAVHATTPWNYGLALDAGAPAFSATGGPLAANPFTQAGTPVRITVPARRIAEWQADSQHVVTPLQDGPARSTAAVETVTLIPMGAARLRITAFPTTSPTGRPWTPPAPWVRIRNQNSGKVLGVDLMSTADSARVVQFADNGTADHLWQLVDNGGGWYRIRNQNSGKVLGVDLMSTADSARVVQFADNGTADHLWQLVDNGGGWYRIRNQNSGKVLGVDLMSTADSAQVVQFADNGTADHLWQLV
;
A
#
# COMPACT_ATOMS: atom_id res chain seq x y z
N MET A 1 23.10 15.82 8.38
CA MET A 1 23.17 14.56 9.18
C MET A 1 21.85 13.85 8.96
N PRO A 2 21.79 12.58 8.59
CA PRO A 2 20.52 11.89 8.42
C PRO A 2 19.85 11.73 9.78
N MET A 3 18.61 12.20 9.90
CA MET A 3 17.81 12.03 11.12
C MET A 3 17.51 10.55 11.33
N ASN A 4 17.81 10.06 12.51
CA ASN A 4 17.56 8.67 12.91
C ASN A 4 16.05 8.48 13.10
N ARG A 5 15.42 7.48 12.45
CA ARG A 5 14.00 7.14 12.57
C ARG A 5 13.47 7.03 14.01
N ARG A 6 14.35 6.88 14.99
CA ARG A 6 14.00 6.82 16.42
C ARG A 6 13.39 8.10 17.00
N GLN A 7 13.54 9.24 16.34
CA GLN A 7 13.05 10.55 16.87
C GLN A 7 11.59 10.87 16.49
N PHE A 8 10.97 10.08 15.60
CA PHE A 8 9.63 10.38 15.08
C PHE A 8 8.45 9.76 15.87
N VAL A 9 8.71 8.98 16.91
CA VAL A 9 7.68 8.12 17.55
C VAL A 9 6.88 8.81 18.67
N ASN A 10 7.25 9.99 19.14
CA ASN A 10 6.65 10.61 20.33
C ASN A 10 5.60 11.71 20.05
N GLY A 11 4.80 11.58 19.01
CA GLY A 11 3.65 12.45 18.79
C GLY A 11 2.34 11.77 19.16
N THR A 12 1.92 11.84 20.40
CA THR A 12 0.59 11.38 20.85
C THR A 12 -0.48 12.34 20.35
N VAL A 13 -1.28 11.91 19.38
CA VAL A 13 -2.47 12.65 18.95
C VAL A 13 -3.69 12.06 19.68
N ALA A 14 -4.29 12.85 20.54
CA ALA A 14 -5.60 12.55 21.11
C ALA A 14 -6.67 12.88 20.06
N ALA A 15 -7.33 11.86 19.51
CA ALA A 15 -8.46 12.02 18.60
C ALA A 15 -9.76 12.03 19.37
N GLY A 16 -10.52 13.11 19.20
CA GLY A 16 -11.91 13.20 19.69
C GLY A 16 -12.84 12.35 18.82
N ALA A 17 -13.59 11.47 19.45
CA ALA A 17 -14.58 10.63 18.80
C ALA A 17 -15.87 11.38 18.51
N SER A 18 -16.31 11.41 17.27
CA SER A 18 -17.69 11.71 16.88
C SER A 18 -18.41 10.43 16.51
N ALA A 19 -19.37 10.02 17.32
CA ALA A 19 -20.18 8.84 17.10
C ALA A 19 -21.25 9.09 16.04
N LEU A 20 -21.23 8.31 14.95
CA LEU A 20 -22.36 8.15 14.02
C LEU A 20 -23.05 6.83 14.32
N ALA A 21 -24.34 6.92 14.65
CA ALA A 21 -25.20 5.78 14.90
C ALA A 21 -25.55 5.06 13.60
N LEU A 22 -25.19 3.80 13.49
CA LEU A 22 -25.61 2.91 12.42
C LEU A 22 -26.75 2.00 12.92
N HIS A 23 -27.81 1.92 12.14
CA HIS A 23 -28.94 1.03 12.36
C HIS A 23 -28.51 -0.42 12.09
N GLY A 24 -28.83 -1.28 13.06
CA GLY A 24 -28.50 -2.70 12.98
C GLY A 24 -29.38 -3.45 11.98
N ALA A 25 -28.74 -4.38 11.25
CA ALA A 25 -29.39 -5.48 10.60
C ALA A 25 -29.02 -6.77 11.35
N ASP A 26 -30.03 -7.57 11.70
CA ASP A 26 -29.88 -8.82 12.42
C ASP A 26 -29.02 -9.84 11.64
N PRO A 27 -28.12 -10.58 12.31
CA PRO A 27 -27.38 -11.65 11.66
C PRO A 27 -28.26 -12.89 11.50
N ALA A 28 -28.47 -13.30 10.26
CA ALA A 28 -29.07 -14.59 9.94
C ALA A 28 -28.15 -15.73 10.43
N SER A 29 -28.69 -16.56 11.30
CA SER A 29 -28.08 -17.78 11.83
C SER A 29 -27.70 -18.74 10.68
N ALA A 30 -26.40 -18.97 10.47
CA ALA A 30 -25.92 -19.97 9.54
C ALA A 30 -26.01 -21.37 10.16
N ALA A 31 -26.74 -22.25 9.53
CA ALA A 31 -26.77 -23.69 9.85
C ALA A 31 -25.40 -24.34 9.55
N PRO A 32 -24.97 -25.36 10.30
CA PRO A 32 -23.72 -26.04 10.04
C PRO A 32 -23.72 -26.74 8.67
N ALA A 33 -22.70 -26.51 7.87
CA ALA A 33 -22.52 -27.09 6.57
C ALA A 33 -22.43 -28.64 6.67
N ALA A 34 -23.24 -29.34 5.90
CA ALA A 34 -23.14 -30.78 5.76
C ALA A 34 -21.83 -31.18 5.07
N PRO A 35 -21.22 -32.33 5.40
CA PRO A 35 -20.02 -32.81 4.72
C PRO A 35 -20.28 -33.03 3.23
N ALA A 36 -19.36 -32.64 2.37
CA ALA A 36 -19.45 -32.76 0.94
C ALA A 36 -19.65 -34.22 0.50
N PRO A 37 -20.58 -34.52 -0.40
CA PRO A 37 -20.85 -35.88 -0.84
C PRO A 37 -19.66 -36.44 -1.64
N SER A 38 -19.24 -37.65 -1.33
CA SER A 38 -18.24 -38.39 -2.12
C SER A 38 -18.84 -38.72 -3.49
N ALA A 39 -18.29 -38.19 -4.56
CA ALA A 39 -18.74 -38.46 -5.93
C ALA A 39 -18.30 -39.86 -6.36
N GLY A 40 -19.26 -40.77 -6.55
CA GLY A 40 -19.04 -42.07 -7.14
C GLY A 40 -18.67 -41.99 -8.64
N PRO A 41 -18.10 -43.04 -9.24
CA PRO A 41 -17.71 -43.06 -10.65
C PRO A 41 -18.93 -42.90 -11.57
N GLY A 42 -18.90 -41.88 -12.43
CA GLY A 42 -19.88 -41.67 -13.50
C GLY A 42 -20.94 -40.62 -13.28
N LYS A 43 -20.95 -39.87 -12.15
CA LYS A 43 -21.88 -38.74 -11.95
C LYS A 43 -21.42 -37.48 -12.68
N LYS A 44 -22.38 -36.72 -13.22
CA LYS A 44 -22.14 -35.37 -13.78
C LYS A 44 -21.43 -34.50 -12.73
N PRO A 45 -20.55 -33.59 -13.15
CA PRO A 45 -19.91 -32.67 -12.19
C PRO A 45 -20.97 -31.89 -11.43
N THR A 46 -20.81 -31.77 -10.12
CA THR A 46 -21.59 -30.83 -9.32
C THR A 46 -20.89 -29.48 -9.38
N VAL A 47 -21.64 -28.45 -9.75
CA VAL A 47 -21.12 -27.07 -9.82
C VAL A 47 -21.90 -26.18 -8.87
N ALA A 48 -21.21 -25.43 -8.06
CA ALA A 48 -21.78 -24.46 -7.14
C ALA A 48 -21.07 -23.09 -7.26
N GLY A 49 -21.84 -22.02 -7.19
CA GLY A 49 -21.32 -20.66 -7.04
C GLY A 49 -21.31 -20.26 -5.57
N LEU A 50 -20.22 -19.69 -5.08
CA LEU A 50 -20.07 -19.22 -3.70
C LEU A 50 -19.60 -17.77 -3.72
N SER A 51 -20.26 -16.88 -2.98
CA SER A 51 -19.80 -15.52 -2.74
C SER A 51 -18.55 -15.50 -1.85
N THR A 52 -18.48 -16.45 -0.90
CA THR A 52 -17.34 -16.65 -0.01
C THR A 52 -17.15 -18.15 0.24
N VAL A 53 -15.92 -18.56 0.56
CA VAL A 53 -15.60 -19.92 0.99
C VAL A 53 -15.58 -19.95 2.51
N ALA A 54 -16.51 -20.69 3.11
CA ALA A 54 -16.62 -20.75 4.56
C ALA A 54 -15.40 -21.42 5.21
N PRO A 55 -14.84 -20.87 6.31
CA PRO A 55 -13.83 -21.54 7.11
C PRO A 55 -14.29 -22.89 7.62
N ALA A 56 -13.45 -23.92 7.53
CA ALA A 56 -13.76 -25.27 7.98
C ALA A 56 -12.51 -25.99 8.50
N ARG A 57 -12.73 -27.00 9.36
CA ARG A 57 -11.64 -27.87 9.85
C ARG A 57 -11.41 -29.01 8.87
N GLY A 58 -10.17 -29.40 8.71
CA GLY A 58 -9.77 -30.50 7.86
C GLY A 58 -8.68 -30.13 6.86
N GLY A 59 -8.57 -30.89 5.79
CA GLY A 59 -7.57 -30.70 4.75
C GLY A 59 -6.47 -31.77 4.76
N LEU A 60 -5.56 -31.67 3.80
CA LEU A 60 -4.37 -32.52 3.67
C LEU A 60 -3.08 -31.78 4.05
N TYR A 61 -3.20 -30.52 4.42
CA TYR A 61 -2.12 -29.65 4.88
C TYR A 61 -2.42 -29.19 6.30
N THR A 62 -1.45 -28.64 7.00
CA THR A 62 -1.57 -28.28 8.42
C THR A 62 -2.68 -27.24 8.64
N PRO A 63 -3.86 -27.62 9.17
CA PRO A 63 -4.91 -26.66 9.51
C PRO A 63 -4.66 -26.06 10.87
N ASN A 64 -5.45 -25.07 11.25
CA ASN A 64 -5.44 -24.59 12.62
C ASN A 64 -5.92 -25.70 13.59
N ALA A 65 -5.06 -26.00 14.58
CA ALA A 65 -5.39 -26.88 15.68
C ALA A 65 -6.32 -26.18 16.69
N ALA A 66 -7.22 -26.93 17.32
CA ALA A 66 -8.03 -26.38 18.41
C ALA A 66 -7.13 -25.86 19.55
N PRO A 67 -7.47 -24.72 20.19
CA PRO A 67 -8.74 -23.98 20.12
C PRO A 67 -8.83 -22.94 19.00
N LEU A 68 -7.79 -22.76 18.16
CA LEU A 68 -7.85 -21.78 17.07
C LEU A 68 -9.02 -22.06 16.13
N GLN A 69 -9.64 -20.99 15.65
CA GLN A 69 -10.70 -21.09 14.62
C GLN A 69 -10.12 -21.57 13.29
N PRO A 70 -10.90 -22.28 12.48
CA PRO A 70 -10.47 -22.69 11.14
C PRO A 70 -10.33 -21.50 10.19
N THR A 71 -9.61 -21.69 9.09
CA THR A 71 -9.51 -20.77 7.98
C THR A 71 -10.27 -21.27 6.76
N ALA A 72 -10.57 -20.40 5.81
CA ALA A 72 -11.23 -20.79 4.56
C ALA A 72 -10.29 -21.56 3.63
N PHE A 73 -9.03 -21.16 3.61
CA PHE A 73 -7.99 -21.81 2.81
C PHE A 73 -6.75 -22.13 3.65
N LEU A 74 -5.96 -23.09 3.13
CA LEU A 74 -4.69 -23.51 3.70
C LEU A 74 -3.57 -23.20 2.71
N ARG A 75 -2.45 -22.67 3.21
CA ARG A 75 -1.26 -22.44 2.39
C ARG A 75 -0.67 -23.78 1.92
N LEU A 76 -0.26 -23.83 0.67
CA LEU A 76 0.59 -24.90 0.18
C LEU A 76 2.04 -24.65 0.64
N PRO A 77 2.85 -25.69 0.88
CA PRO A 77 4.27 -25.51 1.20
C PRO A 77 5.00 -24.74 0.07
N PRO A 78 5.96 -23.87 0.40
CA PRO A 78 6.80 -23.21 -0.60
C PRO A 78 7.44 -24.24 -1.54
N GLY A 79 7.50 -23.91 -2.85
CA GLY A 79 7.95 -24.82 -3.88
C GLY A 79 6.87 -25.75 -4.44
N SER A 80 5.64 -25.77 -3.88
CA SER A 80 4.50 -26.49 -4.49
C SER A 80 4.04 -25.87 -5.79
N ILE A 81 4.29 -24.57 -5.99
CA ILE A 81 3.89 -23.80 -7.16
C ILE A 81 5.15 -23.33 -7.89
N THR A 82 5.22 -23.59 -9.18
CA THR A 82 6.31 -23.12 -10.06
C THR A 82 5.74 -22.11 -11.05
N ALA A 83 6.33 -20.92 -11.09
CA ALA A 83 5.95 -19.87 -12.05
C ALA A 83 6.29 -20.26 -13.47
N ARG A 84 5.55 -19.71 -14.43
CA ARG A 84 5.78 -19.81 -15.86
C ARG A 84 5.51 -18.46 -16.53
N GLY A 85 5.88 -18.35 -17.79
CA GLY A 85 5.59 -17.16 -18.60
C GLY A 85 6.13 -15.88 -18.00
N TRP A 86 5.33 -14.83 -18.02
CA TRP A 86 5.74 -13.50 -17.55
C TRP A 86 6.11 -13.46 -16.06
N LEU A 87 5.44 -14.26 -15.21
CA LEU A 87 5.73 -14.26 -13.77
C LEU A 87 7.09 -14.89 -13.46
N ASP A 88 7.45 -16.00 -14.13
CA ASP A 88 8.82 -16.56 -14.05
C ASP A 88 9.84 -15.51 -14.53
N GLY A 89 9.51 -14.77 -15.61
CA GLY A 89 10.33 -13.67 -16.09
C GLY A 89 10.58 -12.59 -15.02
N GLN A 90 9.54 -12.18 -14.28
CA GLN A 90 9.68 -11.19 -13.20
C GLN A 90 10.49 -11.72 -12.02
N LEU A 91 10.28 -12.97 -11.61
CA LEU A 91 11.07 -13.60 -10.55
C LEU A 91 12.55 -13.69 -10.92
N ARG A 92 12.86 -14.09 -12.15
CA ARG A 92 14.25 -14.14 -12.65
C ARG A 92 14.88 -12.76 -12.80
N LEU A 93 14.08 -11.76 -13.23
CA LEU A 93 14.53 -10.38 -13.30
C LEU A 93 14.86 -9.85 -11.88
N GLN A 94 14.04 -10.16 -10.90
CA GLN A 94 14.25 -9.81 -9.49
C GLN A 94 15.48 -10.52 -8.91
N LEU A 95 15.69 -11.79 -9.25
CA LEU A 95 16.87 -12.58 -8.84
C LEU A 95 18.17 -12.06 -9.46
N ALA A 96 18.15 -11.72 -10.74
CA ALA A 96 19.31 -11.12 -11.43
C ALA A 96 19.51 -9.63 -11.09
N GLY A 97 18.49 -8.99 -10.55
CA GLY A 97 18.43 -7.59 -10.18
C GLY A 97 18.72 -7.33 -8.71
N LEU A 98 18.02 -6.33 -8.19
CA LEU A 98 18.30 -5.76 -6.86
C LEU A 98 18.15 -6.79 -5.73
N CYS A 99 17.01 -7.50 -5.63
CA CYS A 99 16.77 -8.41 -4.52
C CYS A 99 17.78 -9.57 -4.46
N GLY A 100 18.05 -10.21 -5.59
CA GLY A 100 18.93 -11.38 -5.65
C GLY A 100 20.41 -11.07 -5.43
N ARG A 101 20.81 -9.81 -5.59
CA ARG A 101 22.21 -9.36 -5.54
C ARG A 101 22.46 -8.24 -4.52
N TYR A 102 21.50 -8.01 -3.65
CA TYR A 102 21.58 -6.86 -2.73
C TYR A 102 22.67 -7.03 -1.67
N ASP A 103 23.03 -8.28 -1.32
CA ASP A 103 24.15 -8.61 -0.45
C ASP A 103 25.52 -8.30 -1.05
N GLU A 104 25.63 -7.99 -2.35
CA GLU A 104 26.88 -7.57 -2.98
C GLU A 104 27.31 -6.15 -2.58
N PHE A 105 26.39 -5.30 -2.13
CA PHE A 105 26.69 -3.89 -1.86
C PHE A 105 25.94 -3.26 -0.69
N SER A 106 24.89 -3.90 -0.14
CA SER A 106 24.25 -3.41 1.08
C SER A 106 25.08 -3.81 2.29
N HIS A 107 25.67 -2.84 2.97
CA HIS A 107 26.46 -3.08 4.18
C HIS A 107 25.65 -3.69 5.33
N PHE A 108 24.31 -3.62 5.29
CA PHE A 108 23.43 -4.31 6.24
C PHE A 108 23.39 -5.82 6.03
N LEU A 109 23.78 -6.28 4.83
CA LEU A 109 23.77 -7.68 4.40
C LEU A 109 25.18 -8.28 4.31
N ASP A 110 26.18 -7.66 4.93
CA ASP A 110 27.54 -8.22 5.02
C ASP A 110 27.63 -9.19 6.19
N MET A 111 27.89 -10.45 5.90
CA MET A 111 28.03 -11.52 6.91
C MET A 111 29.18 -11.28 7.91
N ASN A 112 30.15 -10.43 7.59
CA ASN A 112 31.24 -10.13 8.50
C ASN A 112 30.90 -9.06 9.53
N THR A 113 29.90 -8.23 9.26
CA THR A 113 29.55 -7.06 10.08
C THR A 113 28.11 -7.10 10.59
N SER A 114 27.24 -7.94 10.04
CA SER A 114 25.84 -8.03 10.45
C SER A 114 25.68 -8.67 11.82
N GLY A 115 24.96 -8.00 12.73
CA GLY A 115 24.61 -8.52 14.04
C GLY A 115 23.74 -9.77 14.00
N TRP A 116 23.08 -10.08 12.89
CA TRP A 116 22.31 -11.30 12.71
C TRP A 116 23.19 -12.55 12.57
N VAL A 117 24.47 -12.37 12.28
CA VAL A 117 25.48 -13.42 12.18
C VAL A 117 26.51 -13.30 13.31
N ARG A 118 26.81 -12.05 13.71
CA ARG A 118 27.75 -11.70 14.77
C ARG A 118 27.01 -10.90 15.84
N PRO A 119 26.55 -11.54 16.92
CA PRO A 119 25.68 -10.90 17.91
C PRO A 119 26.24 -9.64 18.58
N ASP A 120 27.56 -9.48 18.60
CA ASP A 120 28.26 -8.29 19.11
C ASP A 120 28.18 -7.06 18.17
N ARG A 121 27.63 -7.22 16.98
CA ARG A 121 27.48 -6.18 15.98
C ARG A 121 26.07 -5.63 15.93
N ALA A 122 25.92 -4.48 15.25
CA ALA A 122 24.62 -3.88 14.98
C ALA A 122 23.83 -4.69 13.93
N GLY A 123 22.52 -4.69 14.08
CA GLY A 123 21.60 -5.25 13.10
C GLY A 123 20.18 -4.83 13.44
N TRP A 124 19.33 -4.63 12.42
CA TRP A 124 17.94 -4.26 12.62
C TRP A 124 17.06 -4.88 11.51
N GLU A 125 16.05 -4.16 10.98
CA GLU A 125 15.02 -4.71 10.07
C GLU A 125 15.51 -5.02 8.66
N GLU A 126 16.64 -4.49 8.22
CA GLU A 126 17.08 -4.56 6.82
C GLU A 126 17.30 -6.01 6.37
N LEU A 127 18.08 -6.77 7.14
CA LEU A 127 18.33 -8.17 6.83
C LEU A 127 17.04 -9.00 6.94
N PRO A 128 16.25 -8.93 8.01
CA PRO A 128 14.95 -9.59 8.09
C PRO A 128 14.02 -9.31 6.89
N TYR A 129 13.88 -8.06 6.48
CA TYR A 129 13.09 -7.68 5.32
C TYR A 129 13.60 -8.30 4.03
N TRP A 130 14.90 -8.18 3.78
CA TRP A 130 15.50 -8.75 2.59
C TRP A 130 15.41 -10.28 2.58
N LEU A 131 15.75 -10.93 3.70
CA LEU A 131 15.79 -12.39 3.79
C LEU A 131 14.40 -13.00 3.60
N ARG A 132 13.34 -12.33 4.08
CA ARG A 132 11.96 -12.74 3.89
C ARG A 132 11.62 -12.87 2.40
N GLY A 133 11.97 -11.86 1.59
CA GLY A 133 11.77 -11.91 0.14
C GLY A 133 12.76 -12.84 -0.57
N TYR A 134 14.01 -12.87 -0.14
CA TYR A 134 15.07 -13.64 -0.80
C TYR A 134 14.90 -15.15 -0.65
N VAL A 135 14.48 -15.64 0.52
CA VAL A 135 14.20 -17.08 0.74
C VAL A 135 13.11 -17.55 -0.22
N ASP A 136 11.99 -16.85 -0.25
CA ASP A 136 10.86 -17.25 -1.09
C ASP A 136 11.16 -17.07 -2.59
N LEU A 137 11.98 -16.06 -2.97
CA LEU A 137 12.49 -15.89 -4.32
C LEU A 137 13.40 -17.05 -4.75
N ALA A 138 14.30 -17.49 -3.87
CA ALA A 138 15.19 -18.62 -4.12
C ALA A 138 14.41 -19.92 -4.32
N VAL A 139 13.38 -20.14 -3.51
CA VAL A 139 12.49 -21.31 -3.63
C VAL A 139 11.65 -21.22 -4.90
N ALA A 140 11.07 -20.06 -5.19
CA ALA A 140 10.20 -19.84 -6.37
C ALA A 140 10.94 -20.05 -7.69
N THR A 141 12.22 -19.64 -7.74
CA THR A 141 13.05 -19.80 -8.95
C THR A 141 13.76 -21.15 -9.03
N GLY A 142 13.90 -21.84 -7.90
CA GLY A 142 14.67 -23.09 -7.79
C GLY A 142 16.16 -22.91 -8.13
N ASP A 143 16.68 -21.68 -8.07
CA ASP A 143 18.07 -21.37 -8.37
C ASP A 143 19.00 -21.91 -7.30
N ALA A 144 19.94 -22.76 -7.70
CA ALA A 144 20.82 -23.45 -6.77
C ALA A 144 21.73 -22.50 -5.99
N THR A 145 22.19 -21.42 -6.62
CA THR A 145 23.04 -20.40 -5.98
C THR A 145 22.26 -19.61 -4.93
N ALA A 146 21.04 -19.17 -5.29
CA ALA A 146 20.16 -18.46 -4.35
C ALA A 146 19.73 -19.34 -3.17
N LEU A 147 19.39 -20.60 -3.41
CA LEU A 147 19.08 -21.57 -2.36
C LEU A 147 20.28 -21.81 -1.41
N ALA A 148 21.49 -21.91 -1.97
CA ALA A 148 22.70 -22.02 -1.16
C ALA A 148 22.97 -20.73 -0.37
N GLY A 149 22.70 -19.57 -0.96
CA GLY A 149 22.75 -18.26 -0.31
C GLY A 149 21.78 -18.15 0.86
N ALA A 150 20.51 -18.48 0.63
CA ALA A 150 19.47 -18.51 1.67
C ALA A 150 19.86 -19.44 2.83
N ARG A 151 20.31 -20.65 2.51
CA ARG A 151 20.79 -21.60 3.52
C ARG A 151 21.94 -21.03 4.35
N ARG A 152 22.93 -20.41 3.70
CA ARG A 152 24.09 -19.82 4.38
C ARG A 152 23.66 -18.78 5.41
N TRP A 153 22.73 -17.90 5.06
CA TRP A 153 22.18 -16.90 5.99
C TRP A 153 21.41 -17.56 7.14
N ILE A 154 20.54 -18.52 6.84
CA ILE A 154 19.76 -19.24 7.86
C ILE A 154 20.68 -20.01 8.82
N ASP A 155 21.69 -20.73 8.29
CA ASP A 155 22.66 -21.46 9.11
C ASP A 155 23.40 -20.53 10.07
N ALA A 156 23.84 -19.37 9.59
CA ALA A 156 24.52 -18.37 10.39
C ALA A 156 23.62 -17.77 11.47
N ILE A 157 22.37 -17.44 11.15
CA ILE A 157 21.40 -16.91 12.11
C ILE A 157 21.07 -17.95 13.20
N VAL A 158 20.82 -19.19 12.81
CA VAL A 158 20.55 -20.29 13.76
C VAL A 158 21.72 -20.51 14.73
N ALA A 159 22.96 -20.34 14.26
CA ALA A 159 24.16 -20.48 15.10
C ALA A 159 24.29 -19.38 16.17
N THR A 160 23.55 -18.24 16.06
CA THR A 160 23.57 -17.18 17.09
C THR A 160 22.69 -17.47 18.31
N ARG A 161 21.92 -18.57 18.30
CA ARG A 161 21.01 -18.93 19.39
C ARG A 161 21.72 -18.98 20.76
N GLN A 162 21.09 -18.36 21.76
CA GLN A 162 21.54 -18.31 23.14
C GLN A 162 20.74 -19.32 24.00
N PRO A 163 21.28 -19.73 25.18
CA PRO A 163 20.59 -20.67 26.09
C PRO A 163 19.21 -20.20 26.57
N ASP A 164 18.98 -18.88 26.67
CA ASP A 164 17.70 -18.28 27.08
C ASP A 164 16.69 -18.21 25.94
N GLY A 165 17.03 -18.65 24.73
CA GLY A 165 16.17 -18.63 23.54
C GLY A 165 16.34 -17.43 22.64
N PHE A 166 17.03 -16.38 23.05
CA PHE A 166 17.35 -15.24 22.19
C PHE A 166 18.32 -15.63 21.06
N PHE A 167 18.31 -14.91 19.95
CA PHE A 167 19.27 -15.05 18.84
C PHE A 167 19.44 -13.70 18.11
N GLY A 168 20.48 -13.59 17.29
CA GLY A 168 20.75 -12.38 16.51
C GLY A 168 21.39 -11.25 17.33
N PRO A 169 21.24 -9.97 16.94
CA PRO A 169 21.98 -8.83 17.47
C PRO A 169 21.72 -8.63 18.97
N ALA A 170 22.76 -8.78 19.81
CA ALA A 170 22.62 -8.65 21.27
C ALA A 170 22.12 -7.25 21.70
N ALA A 171 22.45 -6.22 20.93
CA ALA A 171 22.02 -4.86 21.19
C ALA A 171 20.50 -4.70 21.19
N LEU A 172 19.74 -5.55 20.47
CA LEU A 172 18.28 -5.49 20.42
C LEU A 172 17.63 -5.82 21.77
N ARG A 173 18.34 -6.49 22.67
CA ARG A 173 17.83 -6.79 24.02
C ARG A 173 17.48 -5.54 24.84
N THR A 174 18.18 -4.43 24.57
CA THR A 174 18.06 -3.19 25.35
C THR A 174 17.95 -1.94 24.50
N SER A 175 17.79 -2.07 23.18
CA SER A 175 17.83 -0.93 22.26
C SER A 175 16.59 -0.07 22.28
N LEU A 176 15.48 -0.56 22.84
CA LEU A 176 14.23 0.20 22.91
C LEU A 176 13.97 0.65 24.34
N ASN A 177 14.44 1.87 24.68
CA ASN A 177 14.28 2.46 26.02
C ASN A 177 14.80 1.55 27.16
N GLY A 178 15.89 0.81 26.92
CA GLY A 178 16.43 -0.16 27.86
C GLY A 178 15.78 -1.55 27.82
N GLY A 179 14.74 -1.73 27.00
CA GLY A 179 14.04 -2.99 26.78
C GLY A 179 14.28 -3.58 25.38
N LEU A 180 13.68 -4.72 25.15
CA LEU A 180 13.75 -5.47 23.90
C LEU A 180 13.11 -4.71 22.73
N ASP A 181 13.84 -4.53 21.64
CA ASP A 181 13.28 -4.21 20.33
C ASP A 181 12.95 -5.51 19.59
N ALA A 182 11.72 -5.96 19.71
CA ALA A 182 11.27 -7.22 19.13
C ALA A 182 10.92 -7.10 17.64
N TRP A 183 10.72 -5.88 17.11
CA TRP A 183 10.23 -5.65 15.75
C TRP A 183 11.05 -6.41 14.67
N PRO A 184 12.39 -6.34 14.63
CA PRO A 184 13.15 -6.97 13.55
C PRO A 184 13.00 -8.48 13.47
N PHE A 185 12.63 -9.12 14.57
CA PHE A 185 12.43 -10.57 14.61
C PHE A 185 11.13 -10.99 13.90
N LEU A 186 10.11 -10.13 13.90
CA LEU A 186 8.79 -10.50 13.37
C LEU A 186 8.85 -10.83 11.87
N PRO A 187 9.39 -9.98 10.98
CA PRO A 187 9.59 -10.33 9.58
C PRO A 187 10.57 -11.49 9.38
N LEU A 188 11.59 -11.64 10.24
CA LEU A 188 12.52 -12.75 10.15
C LEU A 188 11.84 -14.10 10.39
N THR A 189 10.85 -14.18 11.29
CA THR A 189 10.11 -15.41 11.53
C THR A 189 9.42 -15.94 10.28
N TRP A 190 9.01 -15.06 9.34
CA TRP A 190 8.42 -15.46 8.07
C TRP A 190 9.43 -16.16 7.16
N ALA A 191 10.65 -15.62 7.05
CA ALA A 191 11.73 -16.27 6.30
C ALA A 191 12.08 -17.64 6.86
N LEU A 192 12.23 -17.73 8.20
CA LEU A 192 12.57 -18.97 8.90
C LEU A 192 11.50 -20.05 8.72
N ARG A 193 10.25 -19.66 8.79
CA ARG A 193 9.09 -20.50 8.58
C ARG A 193 9.02 -21.06 7.14
N SER A 194 9.15 -20.18 6.14
CA SER A 194 9.19 -20.57 4.71
C SER A 194 10.33 -21.53 4.44
N TRP A 195 11.53 -21.25 4.99
CA TRP A 195 12.68 -22.15 4.88
C TRP A 195 12.40 -23.53 5.50
N GLN A 196 11.79 -23.56 6.70
CA GLN A 196 11.45 -24.83 7.37
C GLN A 196 10.46 -25.66 6.55
N GLU A 197 9.41 -25.03 6.01
CA GLU A 197 8.39 -25.72 5.21
C GLU A 197 8.96 -26.25 3.88
N TYR A 198 9.90 -25.52 3.27
CA TYR A 198 10.57 -25.95 2.05
C TYR A 198 11.60 -27.04 2.28
N SER A 199 12.51 -26.83 3.23
CA SER A 199 13.71 -27.67 3.41
C SER A 199 13.52 -28.80 4.41
N GLY A 200 12.52 -28.72 5.30
CA GLY A 200 12.37 -29.61 6.45
C GLY A 200 13.40 -29.37 7.56
N ASP A 201 14.08 -28.23 7.61
CA ASP A 201 15.11 -27.92 8.60
C ASP A 201 14.57 -28.03 10.03
N THR A 202 15.00 -29.07 10.72
CA THR A 202 14.52 -29.42 12.07
C THR A 202 14.98 -28.45 13.17
N ARG A 203 15.92 -27.56 12.89
CA ARG A 203 16.47 -26.59 13.85
C ARG A 203 15.53 -25.38 14.05
N ILE A 204 14.68 -25.08 13.05
CA ILE A 204 13.86 -23.86 13.05
C ILE A 204 12.77 -23.90 14.10
N ILE A 205 12.04 -25.01 14.21
CA ILE A 205 10.96 -25.14 15.23
C ILE A 205 11.50 -24.92 16.65
N PRO A 206 12.60 -25.59 17.10
CA PRO A 206 13.19 -25.32 18.41
C PRO A 206 13.76 -23.90 18.56
N LEU A 207 14.27 -23.28 17.49
CA LEU A 207 14.73 -21.90 17.51
C LEU A 207 13.57 -20.94 17.81
N LEU A 208 12.48 -21.05 17.03
CA LEU A 208 11.30 -20.20 17.19
C LEU A 208 10.58 -20.45 18.51
N SER A 209 10.46 -21.71 18.97
CA SER A 209 9.89 -22.01 20.29
C SER A 209 10.72 -21.36 21.42
N GLY A 210 12.04 -21.45 21.36
CA GLY A 210 12.93 -20.76 22.28
C GLY A 210 12.75 -19.25 22.26
N PHE A 211 12.72 -18.65 21.08
CA PHE A 211 12.55 -17.21 20.94
C PHE A 211 11.18 -16.72 21.44
N PHE A 212 10.10 -17.41 21.09
CA PHE A 212 8.78 -17.02 21.58
C PHE A 212 8.63 -17.19 23.10
N ARG A 213 9.32 -18.17 23.72
CA ARG A 213 9.42 -18.26 25.19
C ARG A 213 10.21 -17.08 25.77
N TYR A 214 11.32 -16.71 25.13
CA TYR A 214 12.07 -15.52 25.51
C TYR A 214 11.22 -14.26 25.42
N LEU A 215 10.47 -14.10 24.32
CA LEU A 215 9.56 -12.96 24.11
C LEU A 215 8.41 -12.95 25.13
N ASP A 216 7.86 -14.11 25.43
CA ASP A 216 6.81 -14.30 26.43
C ASP A 216 7.26 -13.85 27.83
N ALA A 217 8.51 -14.11 28.18
CA ALA A 217 9.09 -13.73 29.46
C ALA A 217 9.34 -12.22 29.62
N GLN A 218 9.30 -11.44 28.53
CA GLN A 218 9.46 -9.98 28.59
C GLN A 218 8.21 -9.27 29.15
N GLY A 219 7.08 -9.97 29.25
CA GLY A 219 5.83 -9.41 29.74
C GLY A 219 5.13 -8.48 28.73
N PRO A 220 3.97 -7.91 29.10
CA PRO A 220 3.14 -7.12 28.16
C PRO A 220 3.79 -5.81 27.70
N GLY A 221 4.74 -5.26 28.48
CA GLY A 221 5.48 -4.05 28.08
C GLY A 221 6.31 -4.18 26.81
N ALA A 222 6.65 -5.41 26.41
CA ALA A 222 7.41 -5.66 25.17
C ALA A 222 6.62 -5.31 23.90
N PHE A 223 5.31 -5.14 23.98
CA PHE A 223 4.41 -4.90 22.82
C PHE A 223 3.79 -3.51 22.80
N ASN A 224 4.12 -2.61 23.72
CA ASN A 224 3.41 -1.33 23.89
C ASN A 224 4.13 -0.11 23.30
N SER A 225 5.22 -0.28 22.60
CA SER A 225 6.02 0.83 22.06
C SER A 225 6.66 0.49 20.73
N SER A 226 7.06 1.54 19.98
CA SER A 226 7.74 1.42 18.69
C SER A 226 6.93 0.64 17.63
N TRP A 227 7.61 0.10 16.63
CA TRP A 227 6.98 -0.64 15.54
C TRP A 227 6.27 -1.91 16.01
N VAL A 228 6.81 -2.59 17.03
CA VAL A 228 6.20 -3.83 17.54
C VAL A 228 4.79 -3.60 18.05
N SER A 229 4.51 -2.43 18.66
CA SER A 229 3.16 -2.11 19.14
C SER A 229 2.16 -1.94 18.00
N GLN A 230 2.62 -1.49 16.84
CA GLN A 230 1.78 -1.27 15.66
C GLN A 230 1.67 -2.49 14.74
N ARG A 231 2.66 -3.39 14.78
CA ARG A 231 2.85 -4.49 13.82
C ARG A 231 2.88 -5.88 14.48
N TRP A 232 2.28 -6.00 15.67
CA TRP A 232 2.28 -7.27 16.42
C TRP A 232 1.59 -8.41 15.65
N GLY A 233 0.67 -8.12 14.75
CA GLY A 233 0.03 -9.09 13.87
C GLY A 233 0.99 -9.87 12.98
N ASP A 234 2.14 -9.31 12.62
CA ASP A 234 3.18 -10.05 11.88
C ASP A 234 3.71 -11.23 12.67
N ALA A 235 3.72 -11.14 14.01
CA ALA A 235 4.09 -12.27 14.86
C ALA A 235 2.98 -13.33 14.93
N LEU A 236 1.70 -12.94 14.93
CA LEU A 236 0.57 -13.87 15.15
C LEU A 236 0.56 -15.01 14.14
N ASP A 237 0.83 -14.72 12.86
CA ASP A 237 0.86 -15.77 11.83
C ASP A 237 1.94 -16.81 12.13
N SER A 238 3.11 -16.39 12.65
CA SER A 238 4.20 -17.28 13.05
C SER A 238 3.95 -17.98 14.38
N VAL A 239 3.30 -17.30 15.33
CA VAL A 239 2.88 -17.87 16.63
C VAL A 239 1.87 -19.00 16.40
N PHE A 240 0.85 -18.76 15.58
CA PHE A 240 -0.15 -19.79 15.28
C PHE A 240 0.40 -20.90 14.38
N TRP A 241 1.31 -20.57 13.45
CA TRP A 241 2.04 -21.57 12.68
C TRP A 241 2.83 -22.54 13.58
N LEU A 242 3.51 -22.01 14.60
CA LEU A 242 4.27 -22.81 15.55
C LEU A 242 3.33 -23.63 16.46
N PHE A 243 2.25 -23.00 16.97
CA PHE A 243 1.25 -23.70 17.77
C PHE A 243 0.67 -24.90 17.03
N ASN A 244 0.31 -24.75 15.78
CA ASN A 244 -0.26 -25.81 14.93
C ASN A 244 0.69 -27.01 14.74
N ARG A 245 2.00 -26.84 15.01
CA ARG A 245 3.03 -27.87 14.85
C ARG A 245 3.50 -28.47 16.16
N THR A 246 3.47 -27.68 17.23
CA THR A 246 4.03 -28.08 18.54
C THR A 246 2.97 -28.35 19.61
N GLY A 247 1.80 -27.72 19.49
CA GLY A 247 0.75 -27.76 20.52
C GLY A 247 1.12 -27.01 21.81
N GLU A 248 2.20 -26.22 21.82
CA GLU A 248 2.69 -25.50 23.01
C GLU A 248 1.71 -24.39 23.42
N SER A 249 0.96 -24.62 24.52
CA SER A 249 -0.16 -23.75 24.95
C SER A 249 0.27 -22.32 25.32
N PHE A 250 1.53 -22.09 25.74
CA PHE A 250 2.01 -20.74 26.05
C PHE A 250 1.91 -19.80 24.85
N LEU A 251 1.99 -20.31 23.63
CA LEU A 251 1.87 -19.52 22.40
C LEU A 251 0.51 -18.83 22.27
N LEU A 252 -0.56 -19.46 22.77
CA LEU A 252 -1.88 -18.83 22.80
C LEU A 252 -1.95 -17.69 23.82
N GLY A 253 -1.30 -17.87 24.99
CA GLY A 253 -1.17 -16.81 25.98
C GLY A 253 -0.30 -15.66 25.50
N LEU A 254 0.75 -15.94 24.72
CA LEU A 254 1.58 -14.93 24.07
C LEU A 254 0.76 -14.12 23.05
N ALA A 255 -0.07 -14.76 22.22
CA ALA A 255 -0.97 -14.07 21.30
C ALA A 255 -1.97 -13.14 22.04
N ASP A 256 -2.51 -13.60 23.16
CA ASP A 256 -3.41 -12.80 24.02
C ASP A 256 -2.69 -11.55 24.58
N ARG A 257 -1.41 -11.69 24.98
CA ARG A 257 -0.59 -10.55 25.44
C ARG A 257 -0.19 -9.60 24.35
N MET A 258 0.12 -10.07 23.15
CA MET A 258 0.38 -9.24 21.97
C MET A 258 -0.83 -8.37 21.66
N HIS A 259 -2.02 -8.98 21.64
CA HIS A 259 -3.26 -8.24 21.39
C HIS A 259 -3.57 -7.21 22.47
N SER A 260 -3.44 -7.58 23.76
CA SER A 260 -3.76 -6.67 24.87
C SER A 260 -2.70 -5.60 25.13
N GLY A 261 -1.45 -5.86 24.77
CA GLY A 261 -0.32 -4.93 24.98
C GLY A 261 -0.01 -4.05 23.77
N GLY A 262 -0.41 -4.46 22.56
CA GLY A 262 -0.18 -3.72 21.33
C GLY A 262 -1.19 -2.60 21.07
N ALA A 263 -1.06 -1.97 19.91
CA ALA A 263 -1.99 -0.94 19.49
C ALA A 263 -3.38 -1.53 19.18
N ASN A 264 -4.42 -0.78 19.49
CA ASN A 264 -5.80 -1.23 19.30
C ASN A 264 -6.28 -0.97 17.86
N TRP A 265 -6.16 -1.97 17.01
CA TRP A 265 -6.68 -1.95 15.64
C TRP A 265 -8.16 -2.37 15.55
N VAL A 266 -8.80 -2.72 16.67
CA VAL A 266 -10.23 -3.12 16.68
C VAL A 266 -11.15 -1.92 16.58
N ASP A 267 -10.87 -0.87 17.37
CA ASP A 267 -11.77 0.27 17.54
C ASP A 267 -11.38 1.49 16.70
N ASN A 268 -10.12 1.55 16.20
CA ASN A 268 -9.61 2.71 15.46
C ASN A 268 -8.41 2.35 14.57
N LEU A 269 -7.89 3.37 13.85
CA LEU A 269 -6.61 3.31 13.13
C LEU A 269 -5.54 3.96 14.03
N PRO A 270 -4.80 3.20 14.83
CA PRO A 270 -3.93 3.75 15.88
C PRO A 270 -2.65 4.39 15.35
N SER A 271 -2.38 4.28 14.05
CA SER A 271 -1.18 4.81 13.43
C SER A 271 -1.49 5.45 12.07
N PRO A 272 -0.95 6.64 11.78
CA PRO A 272 -1.03 7.22 10.45
C PRO A 272 0.05 6.67 9.49
N HIS A 273 1.04 5.92 9.98
CA HIS A 273 2.17 5.45 9.18
C HIS A 273 1.73 4.42 8.15
N ASN A 274 2.14 4.62 6.89
CA ASN A 274 1.76 3.82 5.73
C ASN A 274 1.93 2.30 5.97
N VAL A 275 3.13 1.87 6.33
CA VAL A 275 3.45 0.45 6.52
C VAL A 275 2.74 -0.12 7.75
N ASN A 276 2.57 0.69 8.81
CA ASN A 276 1.78 0.26 9.97
C ASN A 276 0.33 -0.01 9.58
N ILE A 277 -0.27 0.85 8.75
CA ILE A 277 -1.62 0.63 8.22
C ILE A 277 -1.65 -0.62 7.34
N ALA A 278 -0.70 -0.74 6.40
CA ALA A 278 -0.65 -1.86 5.47
C ALA A 278 -0.52 -3.23 6.17
N GLN A 279 0.18 -3.29 7.30
CA GLN A 279 0.34 -4.50 8.12
C GLN A 279 -0.75 -4.63 9.19
N GLY A 280 -1.13 -3.52 9.83
CA GLY A 280 -1.96 -3.53 11.04
C GLY A 280 -3.45 -3.71 10.80
N TYR A 281 -3.99 -3.23 9.67
CA TYR A 281 -5.44 -3.27 9.44
C TYR A 281 -6.01 -4.70 9.55
N ARG A 282 -5.22 -5.74 9.23
CA ARG A 282 -5.61 -7.15 9.26
C ARG A 282 -5.50 -7.80 10.63
N GLU A 283 -4.78 -7.19 11.57
CA GLU A 283 -4.47 -7.78 12.88
C GLU A 283 -5.70 -8.27 13.66
N PRO A 284 -6.83 -7.51 13.70
CA PRO A 284 -8.03 -8.01 14.35
C PRO A 284 -8.54 -9.31 13.73
N ALA A 285 -8.51 -9.46 12.40
CA ALA A 285 -8.94 -10.70 11.74
C ALA A 285 -7.99 -11.86 12.03
N GLN A 286 -6.69 -11.62 12.15
CA GLN A 286 -5.74 -12.65 12.60
C GLN A 286 -6.04 -13.08 14.04
N TYR A 287 -6.27 -12.13 14.94
CA TYR A 287 -6.61 -12.45 16.34
C TYR A 287 -8.00 -13.09 16.47
N ALA A 288 -8.91 -12.89 15.51
CA ALA A 288 -10.18 -13.61 15.46
C ALA A 288 -10.01 -15.14 15.44
N LEU A 289 -8.90 -15.64 14.91
CA LEU A 289 -8.58 -17.07 14.97
C LEU A 289 -8.46 -17.56 16.42
N ARG A 290 -7.98 -16.71 17.33
CA ARG A 290 -7.85 -17.03 18.75
C ARG A 290 -9.11 -16.72 19.56
N SER A 291 -9.69 -15.56 19.33
CA SER A 291 -10.84 -15.07 20.11
C SER A 291 -12.18 -15.64 19.67
N GLY A 292 -12.30 -16.08 18.40
CA GLY A 292 -13.55 -16.49 17.79
C GLY A 292 -14.55 -15.35 17.56
N SER A 293 -14.14 -14.10 17.75
CA SER A 293 -15.01 -12.92 17.65
C SER A 293 -15.20 -12.48 16.19
N ALA A 294 -16.45 -12.48 15.73
CA ALA A 294 -16.79 -11.91 14.42
C ALA A 294 -16.54 -10.40 14.34
N ALA A 295 -16.61 -9.68 15.49
CA ALA A 295 -16.32 -8.25 15.56
C ALA A 295 -14.85 -7.95 15.17
N HIS A 296 -13.91 -8.82 15.55
CA HIS A 296 -12.51 -8.66 15.16
C HIS A 296 -12.34 -8.79 13.65
N THR A 297 -13.01 -9.75 13.01
CA THR A 297 -12.97 -9.85 11.55
C THR A 297 -13.60 -8.62 10.88
N ALA A 298 -14.75 -8.16 11.38
CA ALA A 298 -15.42 -6.96 10.88
C ALA A 298 -14.55 -5.69 11.01
N ALA A 299 -13.78 -5.57 12.11
CA ALA A 299 -12.86 -4.46 12.32
C ALA A 299 -11.79 -4.36 11.20
N ALA A 300 -11.25 -5.49 10.73
CA ALA A 300 -10.29 -5.47 9.62
C ALA A 300 -10.90 -4.95 8.31
N TYR A 301 -12.16 -5.31 8.01
CA TYR A 301 -12.87 -4.73 6.86
C TYR A 301 -13.10 -3.23 7.04
N HIS A 302 -13.56 -2.83 8.21
CA HIS A 302 -13.78 -1.42 8.54
C HIS A 302 -12.50 -0.58 8.43
N ASN A 303 -11.38 -1.10 8.92
CA ASN A 303 -10.08 -0.43 8.82
C ASN A 303 -9.68 -0.20 7.36
N TYR A 304 -9.78 -1.24 6.52
CA TYR A 304 -9.51 -1.12 5.09
C TYR A 304 -10.41 -0.06 4.44
N ASP A 305 -11.73 -0.15 4.67
CA ASP A 305 -12.70 0.77 4.06
C ASP A 305 -12.45 2.22 4.51
N SER A 306 -12.12 2.43 5.78
CA SER A 306 -11.79 3.74 6.33
C SER A 306 -10.55 4.36 5.69
N VAL A 307 -9.48 3.57 5.53
CA VAL A 307 -8.25 4.02 4.86
C VAL A 307 -8.52 4.36 3.40
N MET A 308 -9.22 3.49 2.68
CA MET A 308 -9.49 3.70 1.26
C MET A 308 -10.50 4.84 1.02
N ALA A 309 -11.44 5.06 1.91
CA ALA A 309 -12.35 6.22 1.83
C ALA A 309 -11.61 7.54 2.04
N GLY A 310 -10.68 7.59 3.00
CA GLY A 310 -9.93 8.81 3.33
C GLY A 310 -8.75 9.10 2.40
N TYR A 311 -8.05 8.06 1.97
CA TYR A 311 -6.73 8.21 1.33
C TYR A 311 -6.53 7.36 0.06
N GLY A 312 -7.44 6.42 -0.24
CA GLY A 312 -7.36 5.54 -1.41
C GLY A 312 -8.25 5.97 -2.59
N GLN A 313 -8.52 7.26 -2.74
CA GLN A 313 -9.43 7.80 -3.75
C GLN A 313 -8.73 8.08 -5.09
N PHE A 314 -7.89 7.14 -5.54
CA PHE A 314 -7.19 7.16 -6.84
C PHE A 314 -6.88 5.71 -7.29
N PRO A 315 -6.55 5.49 -8.60
CA PRO A 315 -6.30 4.15 -9.11
C PRO A 315 -4.96 3.56 -8.67
N GLY A 316 -4.85 2.21 -8.73
CA GLY A 316 -3.64 1.45 -8.48
C GLY A 316 -3.65 0.62 -7.19
N GLY A 317 -4.79 0.57 -6.48
CA GLY A 317 -5.00 -0.30 -5.32
C GLY A 317 -4.38 0.17 -4.00
N GLY A 318 -3.56 1.22 -4.03
CA GLY A 318 -2.90 1.80 -2.86
C GLY A 318 -3.66 2.98 -2.24
N PHE A 319 -3.04 3.60 -1.25
CA PHE A 319 -3.54 4.81 -0.59
C PHE A 319 -2.43 5.86 -0.41
N ALA A 320 -2.81 7.11 -0.24
CA ALA A 320 -1.89 8.23 -0.07
C ALA A 320 -1.16 8.15 1.27
N GLY A 321 0.06 7.67 1.23
CA GLY A 321 0.91 7.51 2.40
C GLY A 321 2.37 7.39 1.98
N ASP A 322 3.05 8.52 1.91
CA ASP A 322 4.45 8.64 1.54
C ASP A 322 5.43 8.40 2.71
N GLU A 323 4.97 8.20 3.86
CA GLU A 323 5.38 7.72 5.17
C GLU A 323 4.13 7.68 6.06
N ASN A 324 3.32 8.75 6.03
CA ASN A 324 2.09 8.84 6.79
C ASN A 324 0.93 9.29 5.90
N VAL A 325 -0.26 8.81 6.20
CA VAL A 325 -1.48 9.43 5.71
C VAL A 325 -1.68 10.78 6.41
N ARG A 326 -2.12 11.78 5.67
CA ARG A 326 -2.30 13.15 6.17
C ARG A 326 -3.63 13.73 5.69
N PRO A 327 -4.46 14.33 6.55
CA PRO A 327 -5.66 15.02 6.11
C PRO A 327 -5.36 16.08 5.04
N GLY A 328 -6.13 16.09 3.96
CA GLY A 328 -5.95 17.01 2.84
C GLY A 328 -4.88 16.60 1.82
N PHE A 329 -4.23 15.45 2.01
CA PHE A 329 -3.22 14.90 1.10
C PHE A 329 -3.64 13.51 0.59
N GLY A 330 -4.85 13.38 0.08
CA GLY A 330 -5.42 12.13 -0.45
C GLY A 330 -5.58 12.13 -1.97
N ASP A 331 -4.87 12.97 -2.71
CA ASP A 331 -5.01 13.11 -4.15
C ASP A 331 -4.04 12.19 -4.94
N PRO A 332 -4.22 12.02 -6.27
CA PRO A 332 -3.41 11.10 -7.10
C PRO A 332 -1.92 11.43 -7.20
N ARG A 333 -1.49 12.60 -6.77
CA ARG A 333 -0.07 13.02 -6.75
C ARG A 333 0.65 12.47 -5.52
N GLN A 334 -0.11 12.17 -4.46
CA GLN A 334 0.44 11.51 -3.28
C GLN A 334 0.91 10.11 -3.64
N GLY A 335 1.99 9.71 -3.03
CA GLY A 335 2.54 8.41 -3.28
C GLY A 335 2.05 7.35 -2.32
N PHE A 336 2.20 6.12 -2.74
CA PHE A 336 2.11 4.95 -1.90
C PHE A 336 3.51 4.36 -1.76
N GLU A 337 4.00 4.23 -0.54
CA GLU A 337 5.33 3.72 -0.23
C GLU A 337 5.51 2.29 -0.76
N THR A 338 6.65 1.97 -1.34
CA THR A 338 6.93 0.64 -1.91
C THR A 338 6.87 -0.47 -0.85
N CYS A 339 7.31 -0.22 0.40
CA CYS A 339 7.06 -1.14 1.51
C CYS A 339 5.55 -1.36 1.71
N GLY A 340 4.77 -0.28 1.69
CA GLY A 340 3.32 -0.36 1.82
C GLY A 340 2.68 -1.20 0.72
N ILE A 341 3.14 -1.11 -0.54
CA ILE A 341 2.63 -1.92 -1.66
C ILE A 341 2.73 -3.41 -1.32
N VAL A 342 3.92 -3.90 -0.99
CA VAL A 342 4.15 -5.34 -0.76
C VAL A 342 3.54 -5.84 0.55
N GLU A 343 3.53 -5.02 1.60
CA GLU A 343 2.89 -5.37 2.87
C GLU A 343 1.36 -5.40 2.76
N PHE A 344 0.79 -4.50 1.95
CA PHE A 344 -0.66 -4.49 1.71
C PHE A 344 -1.08 -5.70 0.86
N MET A 345 -0.25 -6.09 -0.15
CA MET A 345 -0.45 -7.34 -0.88
C MET A 345 -0.45 -8.55 0.05
N ALA A 346 0.57 -8.68 0.92
CA ALA A 346 0.67 -9.78 1.87
C ALA A 346 -0.52 -9.80 2.84
N SER A 347 -1.00 -8.63 3.25
CA SER A 347 -2.18 -8.50 4.09
C SER A 347 -3.46 -8.95 3.40
N HIS A 348 -3.66 -8.59 2.13
CA HIS A 348 -4.82 -9.03 1.34
C HIS A 348 -4.79 -10.54 1.11
N GLN A 349 -3.62 -11.12 0.85
CA GLN A 349 -3.43 -12.55 0.71
C GLN A 349 -3.82 -13.30 1.98
N LEU A 350 -3.38 -12.80 3.13
CA LEU A 350 -3.74 -13.36 4.42
C LEU A 350 -5.25 -13.26 4.67
N MET A 351 -5.86 -12.10 4.42
CA MET A 351 -7.31 -11.91 4.55
C MET A 351 -8.10 -12.85 3.64
N ASN A 352 -7.65 -13.09 2.40
CA ASN A 352 -8.26 -14.10 1.51
C ASN A 352 -8.21 -15.50 2.13
N ARG A 353 -7.08 -15.91 2.69
CA ARG A 353 -6.93 -17.22 3.35
C ARG A 353 -7.82 -17.35 4.59
N LEU A 354 -7.91 -16.31 5.40
CA LEU A 354 -8.71 -16.32 6.63
C LEU A 354 -10.20 -16.38 6.33
N THR A 355 -10.67 -15.52 5.44
CA THR A 355 -12.10 -15.25 5.25
C THR A 355 -12.74 -15.99 4.07
N GLY A 356 -11.95 -16.40 3.07
CA GLY A 356 -12.46 -16.98 1.83
C GLY A 356 -13.24 -16.00 0.95
N ASP A 357 -13.13 -14.70 1.25
CA ASP A 357 -13.78 -13.64 0.48
C ASP A 357 -12.91 -13.27 -0.72
N PRO A 358 -13.38 -13.51 -1.97
CA PRO A 358 -12.61 -13.27 -3.18
C PRO A 358 -12.25 -11.80 -3.41
N VAL A 359 -12.90 -10.87 -2.75
CA VAL A 359 -12.60 -9.43 -2.86
C VAL A 359 -11.15 -9.12 -2.42
N TRP A 360 -10.59 -9.88 -1.49
CA TRP A 360 -9.23 -9.70 -1.04
C TRP A 360 -8.20 -10.10 -2.10
N ALA A 361 -8.50 -11.13 -2.88
CA ALA A 361 -7.68 -11.49 -4.04
C ALA A 361 -7.76 -10.41 -5.14
N ASP A 362 -8.92 -9.82 -5.38
CA ASP A 362 -9.08 -8.69 -6.31
C ASP A 362 -8.24 -7.48 -5.88
N ARG A 363 -8.25 -7.14 -4.58
CA ARG A 363 -7.44 -6.06 -3.99
C ARG A 363 -5.94 -6.34 -4.09
N CYS A 364 -5.54 -7.60 -3.91
CA CYS A 364 -4.15 -8.02 -4.09
C CYS A 364 -3.71 -7.88 -5.56
N GLU A 365 -4.51 -8.32 -6.52
CA GLU A 365 -4.23 -8.21 -7.95
C GLU A 365 -4.16 -6.76 -8.42
N ASP A 366 -4.98 -5.85 -7.86
CA ASP A 366 -4.92 -4.41 -8.19
C ASP A 366 -3.54 -3.83 -7.86
N LEU A 367 -2.97 -4.18 -6.69
CA LEU A 367 -1.60 -3.79 -6.35
C LEU A 367 -0.55 -4.51 -7.20
N ALA A 368 -0.68 -5.83 -7.32
CA ALA A 368 0.33 -6.68 -7.96
C ALA A 368 0.52 -6.37 -9.45
N PHE A 369 -0.54 -5.99 -10.17
CA PHE A 369 -0.48 -5.74 -11.61
C PHE A 369 -0.35 -4.26 -11.96
N ASN A 370 -0.58 -3.35 -11.01
CA ASN A 370 -0.54 -1.92 -11.25
C ASN A 370 0.59 -1.24 -10.45
N SER A 371 0.50 -1.18 -9.12
CA SER A 371 1.45 -0.43 -8.30
C SER A 371 2.81 -1.10 -8.13
N LEU A 372 2.87 -2.43 -7.93
CA LEU A 372 4.13 -3.14 -7.73
C LEU A 372 5.08 -3.00 -8.94
N PRO A 373 4.68 -3.35 -10.18
CA PRO A 373 5.58 -3.19 -11.32
C PRO A 373 5.86 -1.71 -11.65
N ALA A 374 4.96 -0.79 -11.29
CA ALA A 374 5.18 0.64 -11.44
C ALA A 374 6.27 1.18 -10.51
N SER A 375 6.51 0.53 -9.35
CA SER A 375 7.54 0.93 -8.39
C SER A 375 8.96 0.51 -8.78
N LEU A 376 9.11 -0.37 -9.77
CA LEU A 376 10.38 -0.95 -10.19
C LEU A 376 10.90 -0.28 -11.47
N ASP A 377 12.21 -0.13 -11.59
CA ASP A 377 12.79 0.19 -12.88
C ASP A 377 12.59 -0.99 -13.86
N PRO A 378 12.58 -0.76 -15.19
CA PRO A 378 12.30 -1.82 -16.16
C PRO A 378 13.27 -3.01 -16.11
N SER A 379 14.46 -2.84 -15.53
CA SER A 379 15.49 -3.87 -15.42
C SER A 379 15.52 -4.58 -14.07
N GLY A 380 14.68 -4.16 -13.08
CA GLY A 380 14.66 -4.71 -11.72
C GLY A 380 15.90 -4.40 -10.88
N ARG A 381 16.69 -3.36 -11.24
CA ARG A 381 17.94 -3.00 -10.56
C ARG A 381 17.83 -1.79 -9.64
N ALA A 382 16.69 -1.14 -9.64
CA ALA A 382 16.37 0.00 -8.78
C ALA A 382 14.87 0.01 -8.46
N VAL A 383 14.54 0.68 -7.37
CA VAL A 383 13.15 0.96 -6.98
C VAL A 383 13.03 2.45 -6.68
N HIS A 384 11.83 2.99 -6.78
CA HIS A 384 11.56 4.27 -6.15
C HIS A 384 10.83 4.07 -4.81
N TYR A 385 10.92 5.05 -3.93
CA TYR A 385 10.30 4.95 -2.61
C TYR A 385 8.78 5.09 -2.72
N ILE A 386 8.32 6.05 -3.53
CA ILE A 386 6.94 6.48 -3.64
C ILE A 386 6.41 6.25 -5.06
N THR A 387 5.30 5.51 -5.17
CA THR A 387 4.56 5.32 -6.42
C THR A 387 3.28 6.16 -6.39
N SER A 388 3.20 7.18 -7.26
CA SER A 388 2.02 8.03 -7.41
C SER A 388 1.21 7.63 -8.66
N ALA A 389 -0.11 7.82 -8.62
CA ALA A 389 -0.97 7.60 -9.79
C ALA A 389 -0.80 8.70 -10.84
N ASN A 390 -0.45 9.93 -10.41
CA ASN A 390 -0.10 11.04 -11.29
C ASN A 390 1.29 11.55 -10.92
N SER A 391 2.28 11.24 -11.75
CA SER A 391 3.67 11.68 -11.63
C SER A 391 4.27 11.82 -13.01
N VAL A 392 4.74 13.02 -13.36
CA VAL A 392 5.23 13.37 -14.69
C VAL A 392 6.72 13.59 -14.74
N ASP A 393 7.37 13.47 -13.58
CA ASP A 393 8.80 13.57 -13.40
C ASP A 393 9.24 12.76 -12.17
N LEU A 394 10.33 12.02 -12.27
CA LEU A 394 10.91 11.20 -11.22
C LEU A 394 12.37 11.62 -11.05
N ASP A 395 12.61 12.65 -10.26
CA ASP A 395 13.93 13.18 -9.99
C ASP A 395 14.40 12.94 -8.55
N ASP A 396 15.65 13.30 -8.26
CA ASP A 396 16.27 13.21 -6.94
C ASP A 396 16.18 14.52 -6.14
N ALA A 397 15.43 15.51 -6.62
CA ALA A 397 15.25 16.76 -5.93
C ALA A 397 14.30 16.60 -4.72
N ALA A 398 14.61 17.28 -3.63
CA ALA A 398 13.72 17.36 -2.49
C ALA A 398 12.44 18.12 -2.86
N LYS A 399 11.27 17.57 -2.50
CA LYS A 399 9.97 18.19 -2.72
C LYS A 399 9.55 18.92 -1.44
N THR A 400 9.67 20.25 -1.43
CA THR A 400 9.47 21.09 -0.24
C THR A 400 8.12 21.81 -0.22
N GLN A 401 7.25 21.55 -1.21
CA GLN A 401 5.92 22.14 -1.32
C GLN A 401 4.85 21.41 -0.48
N GLY A 402 5.27 20.63 0.54
CA GLY A 402 4.36 19.82 1.37
C GLY A 402 3.76 18.61 0.68
N GLN A 403 4.16 18.33 -0.57
CA GLN A 403 3.67 17.19 -1.34
C GLN A 403 4.09 15.86 -0.72
N PHE A 404 5.34 15.74 -0.30
CA PHE A 404 5.88 14.58 0.37
C PHE A 404 6.37 14.95 1.77
N GLN A 405 6.20 14.03 2.72
CA GLN A 405 6.55 14.27 4.12
C GLN A 405 8.06 14.31 4.34
N ASN A 406 8.81 13.50 3.59
CA ASN A 406 10.26 13.46 3.67
C ASN A 406 10.87 14.43 2.66
N GLY A 407 11.86 15.22 3.10
CA GLY A 407 12.57 16.17 2.24
C GLY A 407 13.66 15.53 1.37
N PHE A 408 13.76 14.21 1.25
CA PHE A 408 14.70 13.54 0.37
C PHE A 408 14.05 13.11 -0.95
N ALA A 409 14.88 12.73 -1.92
CA ALA A 409 14.45 12.29 -3.25
C ALA A 409 13.69 10.96 -3.20
N MET A 410 12.38 11.00 -3.06
CA MET A 410 11.54 9.81 -2.89
C MET A 410 11.06 9.20 -4.20
N GLN A 411 11.14 9.91 -5.31
CA GLN A 411 10.59 9.49 -6.60
C GLN A 411 11.64 8.97 -7.58
N ALA A 412 12.91 9.35 -7.46
CA ALA A 412 13.97 8.81 -8.30
C ALA A 412 14.15 7.30 -8.10
N TYR A 413 14.56 6.60 -9.15
CA TYR A 413 14.93 5.19 -9.05
C TYR A 413 16.32 5.04 -8.42
N GLN A 414 16.44 4.24 -7.38
CA GLN A 414 17.71 3.98 -6.70
C GLN A 414 17.80 2.52 -6.26
N ALA A 415 19.04 2.01 -6.17
CA ALA A 415 19.32 0.80 -5.41
C ALA A 415 19.17 1.03 -3.88
N GLY A 416 19.47 2.24 -3.41
CA GLY A 416 19.10 2.82 -2.14
C GLY A 416 19.44 2.02 -0.89
N VAL A 417 20.72 2.04 -0.43
CA VAL A 417 21.08 1.33 0.82
C VAL A 417 20.70 2.15 2.04
N ASP A 418 21.16 3.38 2.15
CA ASP A 418 20.93 4.24 3.31
C ASP A 418 19.76 5.20 3.12
N GLN A 419 19.60 5.77 1.93
CA GLN A 419 18.58 6.77 1.65
C GLN A 419 17.18 6.16 1.55
N TYR A 420 17.02 5.04 0.83
CA TYR A 420 15.77 4.28 0.71
C TYR A 420 15.84 3.01 1.57
N ARG A 421 16.24 3.13 2.80
CA ARG A 421 16.69 2.05 3.66
C ARG A 421 15.74 0.84 3.75
N CYS A 422 14.44 1.04 3.88
CA CYS A 422 13.48 -0.06 4.00
C CYS A 422 13.03 -0.64 2.66
N CYS A 423 12.63 0.19 1.69
CA CYS A 423 11.96 -0.26 0.47
C CYS A 423 12.78 -1.22 -0.40
N PRO A 424 14.06 -0.95 -0.71
CA PRO A 424 14.89 -1.89 -1.45
C PRO A 424 15.15 -3.21 -0.74
N HIS A 425 15.13 -3.24 0.59
CA HIS A 425 15.24 -4.49 1.34
C HIS A 425 13.91 -5.25 1.37
N ASN A 426 12.76 -4.55 1.40
CA ASN A 426 11.45 -5.17 1.63
C ASN A 426 10.70 -5.59 0.35
N TYR A 427 10.85 -4.86 -0.77
CA TYR A 427 10.03 -5.09 -1.97
C TYR A 427 10.12 -6.52 -2.51
N GLY A 428 11.22 -7.22 -2.18
CA GLY A 428 11.57 -8.53 -2.73
C GLY A 428 10.55 -9.63 -2.47
N MET A 429 9.65 -9.46 -1.51
CA MET A 429 8.59 -10.45 -1.25
C MET A 429 7.41 -10.36 -2.24
N GLY A 430 7.24 -9.26 -2.99
CA GLY A 430 6.04 -9.02 -3.79
C GLY A 430 5.69 -10.13 -4.77
N TRP A 431 6.57 -10.45 -5.72
CA TRP A 431 6.34 -11.50 -6.70
C TRP A 431 6.35 -12.92 -6.13
N PRO A 432 7.28 -13.30 -5.22
CA PRO A 432 7.23 -14.62 -4.59
C PRO A 432 5.92 -14.88 -3.84
N TYR A 433 5.44 -13.91 -3.08
CA TYR A 433 4.19 -14.04 -2.32
C TYR A 433 2.97 -14.11 -3.24
N LEU A 434 2.96 -13.37 -4.37
CA LEU A 434 1.92 -13.53 -5.39
C LEU A 434 1.91 -14.97 -5.93
N LEU A 435 3.07 -15.55 -6.24
CA LEU A 435 3.19 -16.92 -6.73
C LEU A 435 2.58 -17.93 -5.75
N GLU A 436 2.91 -17.79 -4.47
CA GLU A 436 2.47 -18.72 -3.43
C GLU A 436 0.96 -18.69 -3.19
N GLU A 437 0.31 -17.58 -3.51
CA GLU A 437 -1.14 -17.39 -3.35
C GLU A 437 -1.95 -17.61 -4.64
N LEU A 438 -1.31 -18.01 -5.75
CA LEU A 438 -2.05 -18.39 -6.96
C LEU A 438 -2.93 -19.62 -6.69
N TRP A 439 -2.43 -20.55 -5.87
CA TRP A 439 -3.10 -21.78 -5.53
C TRP A 439 -3.10 -22.01 -4.02
N LEU A 440 -4.25 -22.37 -3.50
CA LEU A 440 -4.44 -22.70 -2.09
C LEU A 440 -5.07 -24.08 -1.94
N ALA A 441 -4.76 -24.76 -0.86
CA ALA A 441 -5.48 -25.97 -0.48
C ALA A 441 -6.78 -25.62 0.26
N THR A 442 -7.76 -26.53 0.18
CA THR A 442 -9.04 -26.32 0.85
C THR A 442 -9.28 -27.36 1.96
N PRO A 443 -10.04 -27.00 3.02
CA PRO A 443 -10.33 -27.92 4.14
C PRO A 443 -11.05 -29.20 3.72
N ASP A 444 -11.79 -29.20 2.62
CA ASP A 444 -12.48 -30.35 2.02
C ASP A 444 -11.60 -31.15 1.05
N ARG A 445 -10.26 -31.00 1.19
CA ARG A 445 -9.23 -31.73 0.45
C ARG A 445 -9.19 -31.44 -1.05
N GLY A 446 -9.63 -30.25 -1.45
CA GLY A 446 -9.54 -29.71 -2.80
C GLY A 446 -8.40 -28.74 -2.99
N LEU A 447 -8.48 -28.03 -4.13
CA LEU A 447 -7.59 -26.92 -4.49
C LEU A 447 -8.41 -25.71 -4.93
N ALA A 448 -7.91 -24.52 -4.65
CA ALA A 448 -8.44 -23.25 -5.13
C ALA A 448 -7.41 -22.54 -6.02
N ALA A 449 -7.78 -22.22 -7.25
CA ALA A 449 -7.11 -21.24 -8.08
C ALA A 449 -7.61 -19.86 -7.64
N ALA A 450 -6.91 -19.25 -6.69
CA ALA A 450 -7.32 -18.02 -6.02
C ALA A 450 -6.90 -16.76 -6.77
N MET A 451 -5.76 -16.81 -7.46
CA MET A 451 -5.29 -15.77 -8.38
C MET A 451 -4.71 -16.43 -9.63
N TYR A 452 -4.50 -15.66 -10.70
CA TYR A 452 -4.11 -16.24 -11.98
C TYR A 452 -2.80 -15.68 -12.52
N ALA A 453 -1.88 -16.58 -12.86
CA ALA A 453 -0.73 -16.37 -13.72
C ALA A 453 -0.29 -17.75 -14.24
N ALA A 454 0.44 -17.79 -15.35
CA ALA A 454 0.97 -19.06 -15.85
C ALA A 454 1.82 -19.75 -14.76
N SER A 455 1.45 -20.99 -14.43
CA SER A 455 2.08 -21.70 -13.31
C SER A 455 1.85 -23.21 -13.41
N THR A 456 2.57 -23.95 -12.58
CA THR A 456 2.32 -25.37 -12.34
C THR A 456 2.20 -25.55 -10.83
N VAL A 457 1.15 -26.21 -10.35
CA VAL A 457 0.99 -26.57 -8.94
C VAL A 457 1.01 -28.09 -8.79
N THR A 458 1.79 -28.60 -7.84
CA THR A 458 1.81 -30.00 -7.45
C THR A 458 1.35 -30.12 -6.01
N ALA A 459 0.22 -30.80 -5.79
CA ALA A 459 -0.40 -30.85 -4.47
C ALA A 459 -1.16 -32.18 -4.24
N LYS A 460 -1.35 -32.52 -2.95
CA LYS A 460 -2.20 -33.64 -2.54
C LYS A 460 -3.67 -33.19 -2.51
N VAL A 461 -4.57 -34.04 -3.03
CA VAL A 461 -6.00 -33.78 -3.03
C VAL A 461 -6.80 -35.07 -2.72
N GLY A 462 -8.07 -34.91 -2.40
CA GLY A 462 -9.03 -36.02 -2.20
C GLY A 462 -8.58 -37.01 -1.12
N ASP A 463 -8.23 -38.21 -1.55
CA ASP A 463 -7.74 -39.28 -0.68
C ASP A 463 -6.22 -39.22 -0.38
N GLY A 464 -5.56 -38.09 -0.68
CA GLY A 464 -4.13 -37.91 -0.53
C GLY A 464 -3.33 -38.13 -1.81
N THR A 465 -4.00 -38.34 -2.96
CA THR A 465 -3.35 -38.47 -4.26
C THR A 465 -2.64 -37.16 -4.62
N THR A 466 -1.37 -37.26 -5.02
CA THR A 466 -0.63 -36.13 -5.56
C THR A 466 -1.04 -35.87 -7.01
N VAL A 467 -1.43 -34.67 -7.31
CA VAL A 467 -1.80 -34.23 -8.67
C VAL A 467 -0.98 -33.01 -9.07
N THR A 468 -0.91 -32.78 -10.37
CA THR A 468 -0.28 -31.57 -10.93
C THR A 468 -1.27 -30.89 -11.87
N PHE A 469 -1.57 -29.61 -11.61
CA PHE A 469 -2.21 -28.73 -12.58
C PHE A 469 -1.16 -27.87 -13.30
N THR A 470 -1.24 -27.85 -14.62
CA THR A 470 -0.55 -26.83 -15.43
C THR A 470 -1.56 -25.77 -15.82
N GLN A 471 -1.33 -24.55 -15.39
CA GLN A 471 -2.11 -23.36 -15.72
C GLN A 471 -1.41 -22.61 -16.85
N THR A 472 -2.08 -22.55 -18.00
CA THR A 472 -1.63 -21.82 -19.19
C THR A 472 -2.51 -20.59 -19.37
N THR A 473 -1.89 -19.41 -19.36
CA THR A 473 -2.57 -18.12 -19.50
C THR A 473 -1.55 -17.00 -19.68
N ASP A 474 -1.97 -15.93 -20.34
CA ASP A 474 -1.28 -14.62 -20.35
C ASP A 474 -1.98 -13.60 -19.44
N TYR A 475 -2.87 -14.05 -18.54
CA TYR A 475 -3.50 -13.20 -17.55
C TYR A 475 -2.42 -12.44 -16.73
N PRO A 476 -2.56 -11.12 -16.47
CA PRO A 476 -3.74 -10.27 -16.63
C PRO A 476 -3.97 -9.69 -18.04
N PHE A 477 -3.14 -9.99 -19.02
CA PHE A 477 -3.16 -9.42 -20.37
C PHE A 477 -4.08 -10.18 -21.34
N SER A 478 -4.65 -11.31 -20.93
CA SER A 478 -5.60 -12.11 -21.69
C SER A 478 -6.77 -12.59 -20.84
N GLU A 479 -7.84 -12.99 -21.53
CA GLU A 479 -9.09 -13.39 -20.87
C GLU A 479 -9.13 -14.86 -20.47
N THR A 480 -8.27 -15.72 -21.04
CA THR A 480 -8.42 -17.17 -20.94
C THR A 480 -7.41 -17.80 -20.00
N VAL A 481 -7.89 -18.60 -19.08
CA VAL A 481 -7.12 -19.46 -18.19
C VAL A 481 -7.45 -20.89 -18.49
N THR A 482 -6.46 -21.70 -18.87
CA THR A 482 -6.61 -23.13 -19.14
C THR A 482 -5.83 -23.93 -18.11
N LEU A 483 -6.51 -24.83 -17.42
CA LEU A 483 -5.94 -25.77 -16.45
C LEU A 483 -5.94 -27.17 -17.07
N ARG A 484 -4.78 -27.83 -17.06
CA ARG A 484 -4.67 -29.24 -17.44
C ARG A 484 -4.18 -30.06 -16.26
N LEU A 485 -4.93 -31.09 -15.92
CA LEU A 485 -4.60 -32.00 -14.83
C LEU A 485 -3.70 -33.13 -15.30
N SER A 486 -2.69 -33.45 -14.50
CA SER A 486 -1.96 -34.74 -14.53
C SER A 486 -2.14 -35.44 -13.19
N THR A 487 -2.51 -36.73 -13.25
CA THR A 487 -2.75 -37.54 -12.04
C THR A 487 -2.43 -39.02 -12.32
N PRO A 488 -1.82 -39.72 -11.37
CA PRO A 488 -1.49 -41.15 -11.53
C PRO A 488 -2.73 -42.05 -11.57
N ARG A 489 -3.87 -41.56 -11.06
CA ARG A 489 -5.15 -42.32 -11.02
C ARG A 489 -6.32 -41.33 -10.91
N ALA A 490 -7.52 -41.85 -11.17
CA ALA A 490 -8.72 -41.06 -10.95
C ALA A 490 -8.90 -40.74 -9.47
N VAL A 491 -9.20 -39.45 -9.15
CA VAL A 491 -9.34 -38.96 -7.79
C VAL A 491 -10.47 -37.93 -7.69
N ALA A 492 -11.30 -38.07 -6.65
CA ALA A 492 -12.42 -37.16 -6.43
C ALA A 492 -12.02 -36.02 -5.49
N PHE A 493 -12.18 -34.76 -5.95
CA PHE A 493 -11.98 -33.58 -5.13
C PHE A 493 -12.72 -32.37 -5.73
N PRO A 494 -13.00 -31.32 -4.92
CA PRO A 494 -13.49 -30.05 -5.41
C PRO A 494 -12.35 -29.18 -5.93
N LEU A 495 -12.57 -28.49 -7.05
CA LEU A 495 -11.72 -27.45 -7.60
C LEU A 495 -12.47 -26.13 -7.53
N TYR A 496 -11.89 -25.17 -6.82
CA TYR A 496 -12.42 -23.82 -6.65
C TYR A 496 -11.73 -22.89 -7.65
N LEU A 497 -12.51 -22.13 -8.39
CA LEU A 497 -12.07 -21.18 -9.41
C LEU A 497 -12.60 -19.79 -9.05
N ARG A 498 -11.72 -18.83 -8.77
CA ARG A 498 -12.16 -17.46 -8.48
C ARG A 498 -12.67 -16.79 -9.76
N VAL A 499 -13.81 -16.12 -9.65
CA VAL A 499 -14.29 -15.15 -10.64
C VAL A 499 -14.08 -13.74 -10.06
N PRO A 500 -13.18 -12.93 -10.64
CA PRO A 500 -12.91 -11.57 -10.16
C PRO A 500 -14.12 -10.66 -10.22
N GLY A 501 -14.21 -9.67 -9.33
CA GLY A 501 -15.35 -8.76 -9.24
C GLY A 501 -15.59 -7.92 -10.50
N TRP A 502 -14.57 -7.63 -11.28
CA TRP A 502 -14.70 -6.94 -12.56
C TRP A 502 -15.32 -7.81 -13.68
N CYS A 503 -15.35 -9.15 -13.53
CA CYS A 503 -15.87 -10.07 -14.53
C CYS A 503 -17.35 -10.44 -14.26
N GLN A 504 -18.26 -9.90 -15.07
CA GLN A 504 -19.69 -10.07 -14.91
C GLN A 504 -20.29 -11.22 -15.73
N ALA A 505 -19.54 -11.77 -16.70
CA ALA A 505 -20.03 -12.81 -17.60
C ALA A 505 -18.95 -13.86 -17.86
N PRO A 506 -18.49 -14.59 -16.81
CA PRO A 506 -17.49 -15.63 -16.97
C PRO A 506 -18.03 -16.79 -17.82
N VAL A 507 -17.14 -17.43 -18.57
CA VAL A 507 -17.46 -18.65 -19.33
C VAL A 507 -16.57 -19.77 -18.84
N LEU A 508 -17.17 -20.83 -18.32
CA LEU A 508 -16.46 -22.00 -17.79
C LEU A 508 -16.80 -23.24 -18.58
N ALA A 509 -15.78 -24.02 -18.91
CA ALA A 509 -15.95 -25.34 -19.53
C ALA A 509 -15.05 -26.39 -18.85
N VAL A 510 -15.52 -27.58 -18.69
CA VAL A 510 -14.79 -28.76 -18.21
C VAL A 510 -14.77 -29.81 -19.33
N ASN A 511 -13.60 -30.17 -19.82
CA ASN A 511 -13.41 -31.05 -20.99
C ASN A 511 -14.25 -30.61 -22.21
N GLY A 512 -14.30 -29.30 -22.45
CA GLY A 512 -15.08 -28.69 -23.52
C GLY A 512 -16.57 -28.57 -23.26
N ALA A 513 -17.12 -29.18 -22.21
CA ALA A 513 -18.52 -29.05 -21.84
C ALA A 513 -18.74 -27.80 -20.97
N ALA A 514 -19.66 -26.90 -21.39
CA ALA A 514 -19.98 -25.70 -20.64
C ALA A 514 -20.60 -26.07 -19.27
N VAL A 515 -20.16 -25.30 -18.24
CA VAL A 515 -20.70 -25.38 -16.89
C VAL A 515 -21.07 -24.00 -16.38
N PRO A 516 -22.08 -23.85 -15.51
CA PRO A 516 -22.44 -22.54 -14.97
C PRO A 516 -21.31 -21.93 -14.15
N ALA A 517 -21.14 -20.60 -14.23
CA ALA A 517 -20.28 -19.83 -13.37
C ALA A 517 -20.99 -18.52 -12.97
N PRO A 518 -20.97 -18.10 -11.69
CA PRO A 518 -21.57 -16.85 -11.25
C PRO A 518 -20.74 -15.65 -11.75
N ALA A 519 -21.36 -14.48 -11.80
CA ALA A 519 -20.62 -13.22 -11.90
C ALA A 519 -19.72 -13.02 -10.66
N GLY A 520 -18.61 -12.32 -10.84
CA GLY A 520 -17.71 -12.00 -9.73
C GLY A 520 -18.19 -10.80 -8.88
N PRO A 521 -17.65 -10.63 -7.65
CA PRO A 521 -16.63 -11.50 -7.03
C PRO A 521 -17.24 -12.80 -6.48
N ALA A 522 -16.69 -13.96 -6.83
CA ALA A 522 -17.22 -15.26 -6.42
C ALA A 522 -16.19 -16.38 -6.63
N TYR A 523 -16.48 -17.55 -6.06
CA TYR A 523 -15.83 -18.81 -6.43
C TYR A 523 -16.82 -19.72 -7.17
N THR A 524 -16.38 -20.36 -8.23
CA THR A 524 -17.07 -21.51 -8.84
C THR A 524 -16.41 -22.79 -8.36
N VAL A 525 -17.17 -23.68 -7.75
CA VAL A 525 -16.67 -24.96 -7.23
C VAL A 525 -17.12 -26.08 -8.15
N VAL A 526 -16.17 -26.81 -8.70
CA VAL A 526 -16.42 -27.98 -9.58
C VAL A 526 -16.01 -29.24 -8.82
N THR A 527 -17.00 -30.04 -8.38
CA THR A 527 -16.76 -31.30 -7.68
C THR A 527 -17.00 -32.46 -8.61
N ARG A 528 -15.98 -33.28 -8.81
CA ARG A 528 -16.07 -34.50 -9.66
C ARG A 528 -14.92 -35.46 -9.36
N THR A 529 -15.01 -36.68 -9.92
CA THR A 529 -13.84 -37.55 -10.06
C THR A 529 -13.04 -37.10 -11.27
N TRP A 530 -11.85 -36.61 -11.03
CA TRP A 530 -10.90 -36.13 -12.03
C TRP A 530 -10.04 -37.26 -12.55
N LYS A 531 -9.65 -37.19 -13.83
CA LYS A 531 -8.78 -38.14 -14.51
C LYS A 531 -7.60 -37.44 -15.16
N ASP A 532 -6.55 -38.17 -15.44
CA ASP A 532 -5.40 -37.65 -16.18
C ASP A 532 -5.83 -37.05 -17.52
N GLY A 533 -5.29 -35.90 -17.82
CA GLY A 533 -5.59 -35.16 -19.04
C GLY A 533 -6.86 -34.30 -18.97
N ASP A 534 -7.68 -34.37 -17.90
CA ASP A 534 -8.84 -33.47 -17.75
C ASP A 534 -8.44 -32.02 -17.87
N THR A 535 -9.29 -31.22 -18.51
CA THR A 535 -9.08 -29.80 -18.75
C THR A 535 -10.19 -28.94 -18.16
N VAL A 536 -9.82 -27.75 -17.68
CA VAL A 536 -10.75 -26.69 -17.30
C VAL A 536 -10.37 -25.44 -18.05
N THR A 537 -11.31 -24.81 -18.73
CA THR A 537 -11.11 -23.52 -19.40
C THR A 537 -12.04 -22.51 -18.76
N LEU A 538 -11.46 -21.48 -18.15
CA LEU A 538 -12.15 -20.32 -17.60
C LEU A 538 -11.82 -19.13 -18.46
N ARG A 539 -12.82 -18.54 -19.12
CA ARG A 539 -12.69 -17.27 -19.81
C ARG A 539 -13.34 -16.18 -18.95
N LEU A 540 -12.59 -15.12 -18.72
CA LEU A 540 -12.93 -13.92 -17.95
C LEU A 540 -12.99 -12.72 -18.91
N PRO A 541 -14.12 -12.46 -19.60
CA PRO A 541 -14.21 -11.40 -20.59
C PRO A 541 -13.87 -10.04 -19.99
N GLN A 542 -12.84 -9.40 -20.53
CA GLN A 542 -12.37 -8.08 -20.12
C GLN A 542 -13.12 -7.00 -20.88
N ARG A 543 -13.51 -5.95 -20.18
CA ARG A 543 -14.17 -4.78 -20.76
C ARG A 543 -13.45 -3.52 -20.33
N THR A 544 -13.38 -2.56 -21.23
CA THR A 544 -12.91 -1.23 -20.87
C THR A 544 -13.97 -0.54 -20.05
N THR A 545 -13.59 -0.04 -18.88
CA THR A 545 -14.46 0.64 -17.91
C THR A 545 -13.87 1.99 -17.53
N VAL A 546 -14.74 2.93 -17.18
CA VAL A 546 -14.35 4.22 -16.61
C VAL A 546 -14.87 4.27 -15.18
N ARG A 547 -13.97 4.48 -14.22
CA ARG A 547 -14.30 4.69 -12.82
C ARG A 547 -14.13 6.16 -12.47
N THR A 548 -15.13 6.74 -11.81
CA THR A 548 -15.09 8.11 -11.30
C THR A 548 -14.66 8.12 -9.83
N TRP A 549 -13.79 9.04 -9.49
CA TRP A 549 -13.22 9.25 -8.15
C TRP A 549 -13.82 10.53 -7.54
N GLY A 550 -14.96 10.39 -6.86
CA GLY A 550 -15.74 11.53 -6.36
C GLY A 550 -14.98 12.41 -5.37
N ALA A 551 -14.18 11.81 -4.48
CA ALA A 551 -13.36 12.57 -3.52
C ALA A 551 -12.14 13.25 -4.17
N ASN A 552 -11.82 12.95 -5.43
CA ASN A 552 -10.74 13.57 -6.20
C ASN A 552 -11.29 14.33 -7.41
N HIS A 553 -12.12 15.34 -7.16
CA HIS A 553 -12.62 16.29 -8.16
C HIS A 553 -13.38 15.66 -9.33
N GLY A 554 -13.96 14.46 -9.13
CA GLY A 554 -14.62 13.73 -10.21
C GLY A 554 -13.66 13.25 -11.29
N ALA A 555 -12.37 13.13 -10.99
CA ALA A 555 -11.39 12.54 -11.90
C ALA A 555 -11.78 11.11 -12.28
N VAL A 556 -11.33 10.67 -13.45
CA VAL A 556 -11.66 9.35 -13.98
C VAL A 556 -10.41 8.51 -14.23
N SER A 557 -10.53 7.20 -14.05
CA SER A 557 -9.51 6.25 -14.50
C SER A 557 -10.10 5.24 -15.46
N VAL A 558 -9.26 4.68 -16.32
CA VAL A 558 -9.64 3.68 -17.32
C VAL A 558 -9.09 2.33 -16.88
N GLY A 559 -9.99 1.34 -16.79
CA GLY A 559 -9.65 -0.05 -16.48
C GLY A 559 -9.95 -0.99 -17.64
N HIS A 560 -9.25 -2.12 -17.71
CA HIS A 560 -9.57 -3.22 -18.64
C HIS A 560 -9.19 -4.54 -17.96
N GLY A 561 -10.20 -5.31 -17.57
CA GLY A 561 -9.99 -6.43 -16.66
C GLY A 561 -9.37 -5.97 -15.33
N PRO A 562 -8.30 -6.62 -14.82
CA PRO A 562 -7.65 -6.24 -13.58
C PRO A 562 -6.63 -5.10 -13.74
N LEU A 563 -6.38 -4.65 -14.98
CA LEU A 563 -5.39 -3.62 -15.27
C LEU A 563 -6.00 -2.23 -15.26
N THR A 564 -5.31 -1.30 -14.63
CA THR A 564 -5.55 0.14 -14.70
C THR A 564 -4.59 0.74 -15.73
N TYR A 565 -5.04 1.77 -16.46
CA TYR A 565 -4.32 2.33 -17.59
C TYR A 565 -3.90 3.77 -17.34
N SER A 566 -2.66 4.09 -17.69
CA SER A 566 -2.06 5.42 -17.63
C SER A 566 -1.82 5.96 -19.03
N LEU A 567 -1.79 7.29 -19.17
CA LEU A 567 -1.32 7.93 -20.39
C LEU A 567 0.10 7.45 -20.72
N ARG A 568 0.32 7.07 -21.97
CA ARG A 568 1.66 6.77 -22.47
C ARG A 568 2.42 8.09 -22.64
N ILE A 569 3.32 8.37 -21.70
CA ILE A 569 4.22 9.53 -21.72
C ILE A 569 5.58 9.05 -22.22
N GLY A 570 6.22 9.79 -23.13
CA GLY A 570 7.59 9.50 -23.53
C GLY A 570 8.53 9.68 -22.33
N GLU A 571 9.44 8.74 -22.11
CA GLU A 571 10.31 8.66 -20.93
C GLU A 571 11.77 8.80 -21.33
N GLN A 572 12.51 9.69 -20.71
CA GLN A 572 13.95 9.81 -20.80
C GLN A 572 14.58 9.45 -19.47
N PHE A 573 15.35 8.36 -19.44
CA PHE A 573 16.11 7.94 -18.27
C PHE A 573 17.47 8.64 -18.26
N THR A 574 17.79 9.31 -17.17
CA THR A 574 19.08 9.99 -16.95
C THR A 574 19.74 9.43 -15.71
N GLN A 575 20.87 8.75 -15.87
CA GLN A 575 21.61 8.26 -14.71
C GLN A 575 22.30 9.44 -14.02
N TYR A 576 22.07 9.61 -12.70
CA TYR A 576 22.70 10.64 -11.89
C TYR A 576 23.61 10.07 -10.80
N GLY A 577 23.54 8.77 -10.52
CA GLY A 577 24.34 8.11 -9.48
C GLY A 577 24.30 6.59 -9.57
N GLY A 578 24.68 5.93 -8.49
CA GLY A 578 24.77 4.48 -8.43
C GLY A 578 25.95 3.92 -9.21
N SER A 579 25.96 2.60 -9.42
CA SER A 579 26.96 1.90 -10.22
C SER A 579 26.40 1.51 -11.59
N ALA A 580 27.23 1.04 -12.49
CA ALA A 580 26.77 0.47 -13.77
C ALA A 580 25.86 -0.76 -13.59
N ALA A 581 26.08 -1.54 -12.52
CA ALA A 581 25.25 -2.69 -12.19
C ALA A 581 23.92 -2.27 -11.51
N PHE A 582 23.95 -1.24 -10.67
CA PHE A 582 22.81 -0.73 -9.89
C PHE A 582 22.75 0.79 -10.00
N PRO A 583 22.23 1.30 -11.12
CA PRO A 583 22.19 2.73 -11.39
C PRO A 583 21.08 3.44 -10.62
N SER A 584 21.29 4.72 -10.31
CA SER A 584 20.26 5.65 -9.87
C SER A 584 19.81 6.51 -11.06
N TYR A 585 18.49 6.56 -11.30
CA TYR A 585 17.91 7.23 -12.45
C TYR A 585 16.89 8.29 -12.07
N ALA A 586 16.99 9.46 -12.72
CA ALA A 586 15.87 10.35 -12.95
C ALA A 586 15.13 9.96 -14.25
N VAL A 587 13.83 10.19 -14.31
CA VAL A 587 13.02 9.96 -15.52
C VAL A 587 12.21 11.20 -15.81
N HIS A 588 12.41 11.77 -17.02
CA HIS A 588 11.78 13.01 -17.45
C HIS A 588 10.85 12.79 -18.63
N ALA A 589 9.75 13.56 -18.67
CA ALA A 589 8.78 13.49 -19.77
C ALA A 589 9.35 14.10 -21.05
N THR A 590 9.24 13.37 -22.17
CA THR A 590 9.63 13.85 -23.52
C THR A 590 8.44 14.14 -24.41
N THR A 591 7.22 13.85 -23.96
CA THR A 591 5.97 14.13 -24.67
C THR A 591 4.98 14.88 -23.76
N PRO A 592 4.00 15.61 -24.32
CA PRO A 592 2.95 16.21 -23.52
C PRO A 592 2.20 15.17 -22.67
N TRP A 593 1.80 15.58 -21.47
CA TRP A 593 1.08 14.75 -20.51
C TRP A 593 -0.23 15.39 -19.99
N ASN A 594 -0.43 16.66 -20.18
CA ASN A 594 -1.53 17.46 -19.64
C ASN A 594 -2.83 17.30 -20.44
N TYR A 595 -3.32 16.06 -20.50
CA TYR A 595 -4.56 15.71 -21.18
C TYR A 595 -5.67 15.38 -20.19
N GLY A 596 -6.88 15.83 -20.49
CA GLY A 596 -8.11 15.35 -19.89
C GLY A 596 -8.94 14.55 -20.90
N LEU A 597 -9.68 13.55 -20.43
CA LEU A 597 -10.47 12.68 -21.29
C LEU A 597 -11.70 13.43 -21.84
N ALA A 598 -11.93 13.33 -23.14
CA ALA A 598 -13.06 13.96 -23.85
C ALA A 598 -14.25 12.98 -23.90
N LEU A 599 -14.92 12.78 -22.74
CA LEU A 599 -16.04 11.84 -22.61
C LEU A 599 -17.38 12.45 -23.10
N ASP A 600 -17.40 13.74 -23.45
CA ASP A 600 -18.53 14.47 -23.97
C ASP A 600 -18.73 14.32 -25.50
N ALA A 601 -17.74 13.79 -26.20
CA ALA A 601 -17.73 13.67 -27.66
C ALA A 601 -18.58 12.50 -28.21
N GLY A 602 -19.69 12.16 -27.56
CA GLY A 602 -20.49 10.97 -27.86
C GLY A 602 -20.06 9.75 -27.06
N ALA A 603 -20.54 8.54 -27.41
CA ALA A 603 -20.02 7.32 -26.74
C ALA A 603 -18.51 7.26 -26.99
N PRO A 604 -17.66 7.38 -25.94
CA PRO A 604 -16.22 7.46 -26.15
C PRO A 604 -15.76 6.16 -26.79
N ALA A 605 -15.16 6.27 -27.97
CA ALA A 605 -14.63 5.12 -28.68
C ALA A 605 -13.31 4.70 -28.02
N PHE A 606 -13.40 3.91 -26.95
CA PHE A 606 -12.26 3.18 -26.42
C PHE A 606 -11.95 2.02 -27.37
N SER A 607 -10.75 1.97 -27.90
CA SER A 607 -10.29 0.84 -28.70
C SER A 607 -9.13 0.15 -28.02
N ALA A 608 -9.38 -1.05 -27.50
CA ALA A 608 -8.34 -1.91 -26.96
C ALA A 608 -7.70 -2.71 -28.10
N THR A 609 -6.37 -2.67 -28.18
CA THR A 609 -5.58 -3.42 -29.16
C THR A 609 -4.63 -4.34 -28.43
N GLY A 610 -4.64 -5.64 -28.83
CA GLY A 610 -3.72 -6.66 -28.31
C GLY A 610 -2.50 -6.83 -29.20
N GLY A 611 -1.41 -7.32 -28.63
CA GLY A 611 -0.18 -7.71 -29.31
C GLY A 611 0.43 -8.95 -28.65
N PRO A 612 1.57 -9.45 -29.12
CA PRO A 612 2.26 -10.56 -28.49
C PRO A 612 2.76 -10.17 -27.09
N LEU A 613 2.73 -11.13 -26.17
CA LEU A 613 3.28 -10.95 -24.82
C LEU A 613 4.80 -10.93 -24.91
N ALA A 614 5.42 -9.86 -24.40
CA ALA A 614 6.88 -9.76 -24.30
C ALA A 614 7.40 -10.48 -23.04
N ALA A 615 8.70 -10.74 -22.96
CA ALA A 615 9.34 -11.32 -21.78
C ALA A 615 9.17 -10.46 -20.53
N ASN A 616 9.20 -9.11 -20.68
CA ASN A 616 8.78 -8.17 -19.62
C ASN A 616 7.60 -7.34 -20.14
N PRO A 617 6.36 -7.69 -19.77
CA PRO A 617 5.16 -6.97 -20.22
C PRO A 617 4.93 -5.64 -19.47
N PHE A 618 5.67 -5.40 -18.40
CA PHE A 618 5.56 -4.18 -17.58
C PHE A 618 6.55 -3.09 -18.04
N THR A 619 6.71 -2.96 -19.35
CA THR A 619 7.47 -1.88 -19.99
C THR A 619 6.63 -1.25 -21.09
N GLN A 620 6.90 0.01 -21.46
CA GLN A 620 6.16 0.69 -22.53
C GLN A 620 6.26 -0.03 -23.89
N ALA A 621 7.41 -0.64 -24.16
CA ALA A 621 7.64 -1.40 -25.41
C ALA A 621 7.01 -2.81 -25.34
N GLY A 622 7.05 -3.43 -24.15
CA GLY A 622 6.69 -4.83 -23.96
C GLY A 622 5.22 -5.08 -23.62
N THR A 623 4.46 -4.05 -23.26
CA THR A 623 3.05 -4.25 -22.93
C THR A 623 2.22 -4.71 -24.13
N PRO A 624 1.49 -5.82 -24.03
CA PRO A 624 0.75 -6.37 -25.16
C PRO A 624 -0.60 -5.66 -25.39
N VAL A 625 -1.16 -4.97 -24.40
CA VAL A 625 -2.46 -4.32 -24.51
C VAL A 625 -2.35 -2.81 -24.40
N ARG A 626 -2.95 -2.09 -25.35
CA ARG A 626 -3.02 -0.64 -25.39
C ARG A 626 -4.47 -0.21 -25.62
N ILE A 627 -4.84 0.93 -25.06
CA ILE A 627 -6.17 1.51 -25.25
C ILE A 627 -6.00 2.89 -25.85
N THR A 628 -6.73 3.18 -26.94
CA THR A 628 -6.82 4.54 -27.47
C THR A 628 -8.11 5.18 -26.98
N VAL A 629 -8.04 6.48 -26.69
CA VAL A 629 -9.14 7.26 -26.13
C VAL A 629 -9.08 8.72 -26.62
N PRO A 630 -10.24 9.37 -26.86
CA PRO A 630 -10.28 10.80 -27.18
C PRO A 630 -9.94 11.63 -25.94
N ALA A 631 -9.09 12.62 -26.12
CA ALA A 631 -8.67 13.55 -25.07
C ALA A 631 -8.48 14.96 -25.62
N ARG A 632 -8.49 15.96 -24.76
CA ARG A 632 -8.12 17.35 -25.08
C ARG A 632 -7.00 17.80 -24.15
N ARG A 633 -6.09 18.59 -24.67
CA ARG A 633 -5.07 19.23 -23.85
C ARG A 633 -5.68 20.29 -22.93
N ILE A 634 -5.16 20.35 -21.71
CA ILE A 634 -5.45 21.40 -20.73
C ILE A 634 -4.15 22.18 -20.57
N ALA A 635 -3.97 23.26 -21.34
CA ALA A 635 -2.70 23.97 -21.41
C ALA A 635 -2.29 24.56 -20.05
N GLU A 636 -3.24 24.91 -19.22
CA GLU A 636 -3.07 25.49 -17.89
C GLU A 636 -2.70 24.45 -16.82
N TRP A 637 -2.89 23.14 -17.07
CA TRP A 637 -2.50 22.09 -16.17
C TRP A 637 -1.01 21.79 -16.35
N GLN A 638 -0.20 22.30 -15.43
CA GLN A 638 1.25 22.24 -15.50
C GLN A 638 1.83 21.53 -14.26
N ALA A 639 3.10 21.19 -14.31
CA ALA A 639 3.88 20.88 -13.11
C ALA A 639 4.35 22.18 -12.44
N ASP A 640 4.55 22.15 -11.14
CA ASP A 640 5.12 23.25 -10.37
C ASP A 640 6.64 23.37 -10.57
N SER A 641 7.28 24.30 -9.85
CA SER A 641 8.74 24.51 -9.92
C SER A 641 9.57 23.34 -9.39
N GLN A 642 8.95 22.38 -8.73
CA GLN A 642 9.57 21.15 -8.23
C GLN A 642 9.19 19.92 -9.06
N HIS A 643 8.67 20.14 -10.27
CA HIS A 643 8.25 19.14 -11.24
C HIS A 643 7.11 18.23 -10.74
N VAL A 644 6.40 18.62 -9.68
CA VAL A 644 5.19 17.94 -9.22
C VAL A 644 4.00 18.44 -10.01
N VAL A 645 3.22 17.54 -10.60
CA VAL A 645 1.98 17.90 -11.30
C VAL A 645 1.03 18.66 -10.37
N THR A 646 0.44 19.77 -10.84
CA THR A 646 -0.49 20.53 -9.99
C THR A 646 -1.80 19.78 -9.74
N PRO A 647 -2.52 20.08 -8.63
CA PRO A 647 -3.72 19.35 -8.24
C PRO A 647 -4.78 19.28 -9.34
N LEU A 648 -5.51 18.18 -9.34
CA LEU A 648 -6.75 18.08 -10.13
C LEU A 648 -7.78 19.10 -9.63
N GLN A 649 -8.70 19.48 -10.52
CA GLN A 649 -9.79 20.41 -10.22
C GLN A 649 -11.12 19.78 -10.65
N ASP A 650 -12.23 20.31 -10.12
CA ASP A 650 -13.56 19.78 -10.39
C ASP A 650 -13.86 19.80 -11.89
N GLY A 651 -14.15 18.61 -12.41
CA GLY A 651 -14.43 18.41 -13.82
C GLY A 651 -15.87 18.76 -14.20
N PRO A 652 -16.17 18.82 -15.51
CA PRO A 652 -15.21 18.80 -16.61
C PRO A 652 -14.40 20.09 -16.74
N ALA A 653 -13.11 19.98 -16.99
CA ALA A 653 -12.24 21.12 -17.27
C ALA A 653 -12.57 21.73 -18.65
N ARG A 654 -12.58 23.05 -18.75
CA ARG A 654 -12.78 23.72 -20.03
C ARG A 654 -11.53 23.58 -20.90
N SER A 655 -11.71 23.01 -22.08
CA SER A 655 -10.68 22.97 -23.12
C SER A 655 -11.33 23.09 -24.50
N THR A 656 -10.87 24.08 -25.26
CA THR A 656 -11.24 24.28 -26.65
C THR A 656 -10.22 23.70 -27.63
N ALA A 657 -9.18 23.02 -27.11
CA ALA A 657 -8.20 22.28 -27.91
C ALA A 657 -8.91 21.22 -28.76
N ALA A 658 -8.37 20.94 -29.93
CA ALA A 658 -8.84 19.86 -30.80
C ALA A 658 -8.84 18.52 -29.99
N VAL A 659 -9.82 17.67 -30.29
CA VAL A 659 -9.83 16.32 -29.77
C VAL A 659 -8.72 15.53 -30.44
N GLU A 660 -7.83 14.97 -29.64
CA GLU A 660 -6.75 14.09 -30.08
C GLU A 660 -7.03 12.66 -29.60
N THR A 661 -6.51 11.67 -30.33
CA THR A 661 -6.51 10.29 -29.87
C THR A 661 -5.21 10.03 -29.12
N VAL A 662 -5.29 9.81 -27.82
CA VAL A 662 -4.14 9.45 -26.98
C VAL A 662 -4.10 7.95 -26.71
N THR A 663 -2.90 7.44 -26.46
CA THR A 663 -2.68 6.02 -26.13
C THR A 663 -2.50 5.87 -24.63
N LEU A 664 -3.24 4.93 -24.04
CA LEU A 664 -3.07 4.49 -22.68
C LEU A 664 -2.39 3.11 -22.67
N ILE A 665 -1.54 2.89 -21.67
CA ILE A 665 -0.85 1.62 -21.39
C ILE A 665 -1.11 1.21 -19.93
N PRO A 666 -0.96 -0.07 -19.55
CA PRO A 666 -1.08 -0.49 -18.17
C PRO A 666 -0.20 0.37 -17.23
N MET A 667 -0.74 0.76 -16.07
CA MET A 667 -0.05 1.56 -15.06
C MET A 667 1.31 0.96 -14.69
N GLY A 668 1.37 -0.38 -14.54
CA GLY A 668 2.60 -1.10 -14.25
C GLY A 668 3.66 -1.03 -15.36
N ALA A 669 3.28 -0.64 -16.59
CA ALA A 669 4.20 -0.47 -17.71
C ALA A 669 4.68 0.99 -17.87
N ALA A 670 4.04 1.95 -17.20
CA ALA A 670 4.34 3.37 -17.24
C ALA A 670 5.21 3.78 -16.03
N ARG A 671 6.33 4.45 -16.27
CA ARG A 671 7.14 5.03 -15.18
C ARG A 671 6.68 6.44 -14.89
N LEU A 672 6.45 7.25 -15.91
CA LEU A 672 5.72 8.51 -15.82
C LEU A 672 4.23 8.25 -16.05
N ARG A 673 3.36 8.85 -15.26
CA ARG A 673 1.95 8.49 -15.19
C ARG A 673 1.01 9.68 -15.10
N ILE A 674 -0.04 9.63 -15.88
CA ILE A 674 -1.34 10.24 -15.59
C ILE A 674 -2.33 9.09 -15.68
N THR A 675 -2.83 8.65 -14.52
CA THR A 675 -3.72 7.51 -14.37
C THR A 675 -5.10 7.95 -13.88
N ALA A 676 -5.14 9.03 -13.09
CA ALA A 676 -6.35 9.74 -12.73
C ALA A 676 -6.45 10.99 -13.62
N PHE A 677 -7.41 11.01 -14.53
CA PHE A 677 -7.57 12.06 -15.52
C PHE A 677 -8.67 13.03 -15.11
N PRO A 678 -8.50 14.35 -15.31
CA PRO A 678 -9.65 15.22 -15.40
C PRO A 678 -10.48 14.85 -16.65
N THR A 679 -11.78 15.11 -16.63
CA THR A 679 -12.60 15.12 -17.83
C THR A 679 -12.56 16.50 -18.47
N THR A 680 -12.77 16.61 -19.80
CA THR A 680 -12.75 17.89 -20.52
C THR A 680 -14.04 18.11 -21.30
N SER A 681 -14.43 19.40 -21.39
CA SER A 681 -15.52 19.87 -22.27
C SER A 681 -15.19 21.27 -22.78
N PRO A 682 -15.64 21.66 -24.00
CA PRO A 682 -15.50 23.04 -24.48
C PRO A 682 -16.22 24.08 -23.60
N THR A 683 -17.27 23.67 -22.90
CA THR A 683 -18.07 24.50 -21.99
C THR A 683 -17.82 24.21 -20.52
N GLY A 684 -16.75 23.48 -20.20
CA GLY A 684 -16.38 23.12 -18.84
C GLY A 684 -15.93 24.31 -17.99
N ARG A 685 -15.49 24.01 -16.77
CA ARG A 685 -14.95 25.00 -15.83
C ARG A 685 -13.55 25.45 -16.26
N PRO A 686 -13.22 26.75 -16.16
CA PRO A 686 -11.86 27.20 -16.38
C PRO A 686 -10.89 26.49 -15.44
N TRP A 687 -9.75 26.06 -15.97
CA TRP A 687 -8.67 25.58 -15.12
C TRP A 687 -7.96 26.76 -14.50
N THR A 688 -7.90 26.79 -13.18
CA THR A 688 -7.25 27.85 -12.43
C THR A 688 -5.97 27.29 -11.80
N PRO A 689 -4.80 27.81 -12.15
CA PRO A 689 -3.58 27.41 -11.47
C PRO A 689 -3.73 27.59 -9.96
N PRO A 690 -3.24 26.66 -9.13
CA PRO A 690 -3.27 26.84 -7.68
C PRO A 690 -2.53 28.12 -7.31
N ALA A 691 -3.08 28.88 -6.35
CA ALA A 691 -2.38 30.04 -5.80
C ALA A 691 -1.00 29.63 -5.30
N PRO A 692 0.03 30.45 -5.49
CA PRO A 692 1.37 30.14 -5.03
C PRO A 692 1.43 30.02 -3.50
N TRP A 693 2.35 29.21 -3.01
CA TRP A 693 2.76 29.27 -1.61
C TRP A 693 3.61 30.50 -1.38
N VAL A 694 3.27 31.30 -0.38
CA VAL A 694 3.95 32.55 -0.06
C VAL A 694 4.32 32.59 1.42
N ARG A 695 5.32 33.37 1.76
CA ARG A 695 5.57 33.83 3.13
C ARG A 695 4.78 35.11 3.37
N ILE A 696 4.22 35.24 4.55
CA ILE A 696 3.50 36.44 4.98
C ILE A 696 4.40 37.17 5.96
N ARG A 697 5.07 38.24 5.51
CA ARG A 697 6.10 38.95 6.24
C ARG A 697 5.53 40.17 6.95
N ASN A 698 5.80 40.32 8.24
CA ASN A 698 5.40 41.48 9.03
C ASN A 698 6.29 42.69 8.76
N GLN A 699 5.73 43.90 8.65
CA GLN A 699 6.49 45.14 8.38
C GLN A 699 7.33 45.58 9.58
N ASN A 700 6.78 45.46 10.78
CA ASN A 700 7.46 45.94 12.01
C ASN A 700 8.68 45.10 12.36
N SER A 701 8.58 43.79 12.24
CA SER A 701 9.63 42.86 12.68
C SER A 701 10.49 42.30 11.54
N GLY A 702 10.00 42.34 10.28
CA GLY A 702 10.62 41.65 9.14
C GLY A 702 10.50 40.13 9.20
N LYS A 703 9.84 39.58 10.22
CA LYS A 703 9.65 38.15 10.43
C LYS A 703 8.42 37.64 9.67
N VAL A 704 8.33 36.32 9.51
CA VAL A 704 7.24 35.67 8.77
C VAL A 704 6.25 35.02 9.70
N LEU A 705 5.01 34.88 9.22
CA LEU A 705 3.94 34.17 9.87
C LEU A 705 4.26 32.67 9.87
N GLY A 706 4.15 32.00 11.00
CA GLY A 706 4.41 30.58 11.14
C GLY A 706 3.51 29.93 12.20
N VAL A 707 3.57 28.61 12.28
CA VAL A 707 2.86 27.86 13.33
C VAL A 707 3.83 27.44 14.41
N ASP A 708 3.53 27.76 15.65
CA ASP A 708 4.40 27.50 16.81
C ASP A 708 4.79 26.02 16.89
N LEU A 709 6.11 25.77 17.02
CA LEU A 709 6.70 24.43 17.09
C LEU A 709 6.34 23.51 15.89
N MET A 710 6.03 24.09 14.74
CA MET A 710 5.59 23.34 13.54
C MET A 710 4.38 22.42 13.83
N SER A 711 3.54 22.77 14.79
CA SER A 711 2.40 21.97 15.22
C SER A 711 1.41 21.74 14.07
N THR A 712 0.83 20.54 14.01
CA THR A 712 -0.28 20.23 13.10
C THR A 712 -1.64 20.12 13.80
N ALA A 713 -1.68 20.41 15.10
CA ALA A 713 -2.91 20.33 15.91
C ALA A 713 -3.88 21.48 15.60
N ASP A 714 -5.18 21.25 15.83
CA ASP A 714 -6.17 22.33 15.90
C ASP A 714 -5.87 23.25 17.09
N SER A 715 -6.22 24.51 16.98
CA SER A 715 -5.94 25.58 17.95
C SER A 715 -4.45 25.81 18.23
N ALA A 716 -3.56 25.25 17.38
CA ALA A 716 -2.14 25.58 17.49
C ALA A 716 -1.90 27.06 17.21
N ARG A 717 -1.06 27.67 18.03
CA ARG A 717 -0.75 29.10 17.99
C ARG A 717 -0.11 29.47 16.66
N VAL A 718 -0.56 30.58 16.09
CA VAL A 718 0.16 31.23 15.00
C VAL A 718 1.03 32.33 15.57
N VAL A 719 2.29 32.34 15.18
CA VAL A 719 3.34 33.20 15.70
C VAL A 719 4.08 33.87 14.55
N GLN A 720 4.85 34.90 14.85
CA GLN A 720 5.92 35.33 13.93
C GLN A 720 7.23 34.68 14.29
N PHE A 721 8.08 34.41 13.30
CA PHE A 721 9.38 33.79 13.48
C PHE A 721 10.35 34.23 12.38
N ALA A 722 11.68 34.24 12.68
CA ALA A 722 12.68 34.40 11.63
C ALA A 722 12.51 33.27 10.59
N ASP A 723 12.48 33.61 9.30
CA ASP A 723 12.28 32.59 8.26
C ASP A 723 13.44 31.60 8.27
N ASN A 724 13.11 30.34 8.57
CA ASN A 724 14.03 29.21 8.63
C ASN A 724 13.84 28.22 7.47
N GLY A 725 12.99 28.54 6.50
CA GLY A 725 12.71 27.73 5.30
C GLY A 725 11.75 26.57 5.51
N THR A 726 11.12 26.42 6.68
CA THR A 726 10.22 25.32 6.99
C THR A 726 8.80 25.53 6.41
N ALA A 727 8.06 24.43 6.22
CA ALA A 727 6.74 24.42 5.59
C ALA A 727 5.66 25.13 6.42
N ASP A 728 5.84 25.22 7.73
CA ASP A 728 4.91 25.96 8.62
C ASP A 728 4.95 27.49 8.40
N HIS A 729 5.99 28.02 7.74
CA HIS A 729 6.10 29.41 7.32
C HIS A 729 5.47 29.70 5.94
N LEU A 730 4.98 28.68 5.25
CA LEU A 730 4.40 28.81 3.92
C LEU A 730 2.87 28.73 3.98
N TRP A 731 2.25 29.71 3.33
CA TRP A 731 0.81 29.90 3.35
C TRP A 731 0.27 30.06 1.92
N GLN A 732 -0.91 29.51 1.66
CA GLN A 732 -1.60 29.63 0.39
C GLN A 732 -2.91 30.39 0.58
N LEU A 733 -3.14 31.38 -0.24
CA LEU A 733 -4.39 32.14 -0.27
C LEU A 733 -5.37 31.40 -1.19
N VAL A 734 -6.32 30.71 -0.61
CA VAL A 734 -7.37 29.98 -1.34
C VAL A 734 -8.56 30.91 -1.50
N ASP A 735 -8.88 31.30 -2.73
CA ASP A 735 -9.99 32.23 -3.01
C ASP A 735 -11.34 31.60 -2.62
N ASN A 736 -12.10 32.33 -1.82
CA ASN A 736 -13.46 31.95 -1.41
C ASN A 736 -14.54 32.81 -2.07
N GLY A 737 -14.15 33.64 -3.02
CA GLY A 737 -15.03 34.59 -3.70
C GLY A 737 -15.24 35.91 -2.94
N GLY A 738 -15.61 36.96 -3.71
CA GLY A 738 -15.88 38.27 -3.12
C GLY A 738 -14.68 38.97 -2.48
N GLY A 739 -13.44 38.57 -2.80
CA GLY A 739 -12.19 39.10 -2.22
C GLY A 739 -11.86 38.53 -0.85
N TRP A 740 -12.49 37.42 -0.46
CA TRP A 740 -12.22 36.70 0.78
C TRP A 740 -11.41 35.45 0.48
N TYR A 741 -10.43 35.16 1.34
CA TYR A 741 -9.49 34.05 1.23
C TYR A 741 -9.48 33.19 2.48
N ARG A 742 -9.33 31.88 2.31
CA ARG A 742 -8.78 31.03 3.35
C ARG A 742 -7.26 31.04 3.24
N ILE A 743 -6.57 31.32 4.32
CA ILE A 743 -5.10 31.33 4.37
C ILE A 743 -4.65 29.99 4.94
N ARG A 744 -4.24 29.06 4.02
CA ARG A 744 -3.94 27.69 4.35
C ARG A 744 -2.46 27.47 4.61
N ASN A 745 -2.12 26.82 5.71
CA ASN A 745 -0.73 26.46 6.06
C ASN A 745 -0.26 25.23 5.27
N GLN A 746 1.00 25.23 4.80
CA GLN A 746 1.55 24.14 4.02
C GLN A 746 1.83 22.89 4.88
N ASN A 747 2.39 23.07 6.08
CA ASN A 747 2.77 21.98 6.96
C ASN A 747 1.59 21.17 7.47
N SER A 748 0.51 21.85 7.86
CA SER A 748 -0.66 21.21 8.49
C SER A 748 -1.85 21.00 7.57
N GLY A 749 -1.91 21.73 6.44
CA GLY A 749 -3.10 21.80 5.59
C GLY A 749 -4.27 22.58 6.21
N LYS A 750 -4.12 23.08 7.43
CA LYS A 750 -5.16 23.82 8.16
C LYS A 750 -5.19 25.30 7.76
N VAL A 751 -6.28 25.98 8.13
CA VAL A 751 -6.47 27.39 7.79
C VAL A 751 -6.24 28.31 8.99
N LEU A 752 -5.86 29.53 8.69
CA LEU A 752 -5.74 30.62 9.67
C LEU A 752 -7.12 30.99 10.19
N GLY A 753 -7.31 31.03 11.49
CA GLY A 753 -8.56 31.39 12.14
C GLY A 753 -8.36 32.14 13.45
N VAL A 754 -9.44 32.66 14.00
CA VAL A 754 -9.42 33.32 15.32
C VAL A 754 -9.92 32.35 16.38
N ASP A 755 -9.14 32.17 17.45
CA ASP A 755 -9.45 31.25 18.53
C ASP A 755 -10.85 31.51 19.11
N LEU A 756 -11.65 30.41 19.19
CA LEU A 756 -13.03 30.43 19.67
C LEU A 756 -13.95 31.43 18.93
N MET A 757 -13.64 31.77 17.69
CA MET A 757 -14.39 32.75 16.88
C MET A 757 -14.52 34.13 17.59
N SER A 758 -13.56 34.46 18.43
CA SER A 758 -13.57 35.70 19.23
C SER A 758 -13.61 36.96 18.34
N THR A 759 -14.33 37.98 18.77
CA THR A 759 -14.31 39.33 18.13
C THR A 759 -13.54 40.36 18.96
N ALA A 760 -12.93 39.96 20.06
CA ALA A 760 -12.19 40.85 20.95
C ALA A 760 -10.86 41.30 20.36
N ASP A 761 -10.33 42.45 20.80
CA ASP A 761 -8.94 42.81 20.58
C ASP A 761 -8.01 41.87 21.32
N SER A 762 -6.80 41.65 20.80
CA SER A 762 -5.81 40.70 21.30
C SER A 762 -6.28 39.22 21.30
N ALA A 763 -7.40 38.91 20.61
CA ALA A 763 -7.77 37.52 20.45
C ALA A 763 -6.71 36.77 19.60
N ARG A 764 -6.31 35.61 20.10
CA ARG A 764 -5.25 34.82 19.46
C ARG A 764 -5.67 34.36 18.08
N VAL A 765 -4.72 34.39 17.17
CA VAL A 765 -4.84 33.73 15.88
C VAL A 765 -4.22 32.35 15.99
N VAL A 766 -4.92 31.37 15.46
CA VAL A 766 -4.60 29.94 15.52
C VAL A 766 -4.74 29.33 14.15
N GLN A 767 -4.23 28.10 13.96
CA GLN A 767 -4.65 27.29 12.83
C GLN A 767 -5.77 26.33 13.28
N PHE A 768 -6.68 26.02 12.35
CA PHE A 768 -7.77 25.08 12.61
C PHE A 768 -8.18 24.35 11.33
N ALA A 769 -8.75 23.13 11.46
CA ALA A 769 -9.39 22.47 10.35
C ALA A 769 -10.50 23.37 9.79
N ASP A 770 -10.57 23.54 8.47
CA ASP A 770 -11.58 24.42 7.88
C ASP A 770 -12.99 23.87 8.12
N ASN A 771 -13.76 24.59 8.91
CA ASN A 771 -15.13 24.26 9.28
C ASN A 771 -16.18 25.16 8.57
N GLY A 772 -15.75 26.01 7.63
CA GLY A 772 -16.62 26.88 6.86
C GLY A 772 -17.05 28.19 7.56
N THR A 773 -16.54 28.47 8.75
CA THR A 773 -16.95 29.67 9.53
C THR A 773 -16.27 30.96 9.07
N ALA A 774 -16.86 32.11 9.39
CA ALA A 774 -16.40 33.41 8.95
C ALA A 774 -15.07 33.85 9.58
N ASP A 775 -14.70 33.32 10.74
CA ASP A 775 -13.42 33.60 11.39
C ASP A 775 -12.22 32.99 10.66
N HIS A 776 -12.47 32.04 9.74
CA HIS A 776 -11.47 31.49 8.83
C HIS A 776 -11.33 32.27 7.52
N LEU A 777 -12.10 33.32 7.32
CA LEU A 777 -12.10 34.11 6.10
C LEU A 777 -11.38 35.46 6.35
N TRP A 778 -10.44 35.75 5.45
CA TRP A 778 -9.57 36.92 5.53
C TRP A 778 -9.57 37.70 4.22
N GLN A 779 -9.54 39.01 4.30
CA GLN A 779 -9.44 39.90 3.16
C GLN A 779 -8.12 40.63 3.15
N LEU A 780 -7.45 40.68 2.01
CA LEU A 780 -6.27 41.50 1.79
C LEU A 780 -6.71 42.93 1.42
N VAL A 781 -6.52 43.85 2.33
CA VAL A 781 -6.79 45.26 2.10
C VAL A 781 -5.48 45.95 1.74
N ASP A 782 -5.34 46.40 0.48
CA ASP A 782 -4.13 47.05 -0.01
C ASP A 782 -3.83 48.36 0.77
N ASN A 783 -2.62 48.48 1.25
CA ASN A 783 -2.11 49.66 1.93
C ASN A 783 -1.01 50.37 1.10
N GLY A 784 -0.79 49.93 -0.13
CA GLY A 784 0.26 50.50 -1.01
C GLY A 784 1.63 49.88 -0.78
N GLY A 785 2.49 49.95 -1.81
CA GLY A 785 3.85 49.43 -1.76
C GLY A 785 3.96 47.89 -1.58
N GLY A 786 2.93 47.11 -1.86
CA GLY A 786 2.90 45.64 -1.65
C GLY A 786 2.61 45.24 -0.21
N TRP A 787 2.18 46.18 0.62
CA TRP A 787 1.78 45.92 2.00
C TRP A 787 0.27 45.85 2.14
N TYR A 788 -0.23 44.87 2.92
CA TYR A 788 -1.65 44.61 3.14
C TYR A 788 -2.00 44.62 4.62
N ARG A 789 -3.21 45.07 4.92
CA ARG A 789 -3.92 44.68 6.14
C ARG A 789 -4.71 43.43 5.85
N ILE A 790 -4.54 42.41 6.67
CA ILE A 790 -5.24 41.14 6.55
C ILE A 790 -6.42 41.17 7.52
N ARG A 791 -7.62 41.41 6.96
CA ARG A 791 -8.86 41.64 7.75
C ARG A 791 -9.66 40.38 7.91
N ASN A 792 -10.06 40.06 9.13
CA ASN A 792 -10.94 38.93 9.43
C ASN A 792 -12.41 39.23 9.08
N GLN A 793 -13.15 38.28 8.50
CA GLN A 793 -14.54 38.49 8.12
C GLN A 793 -15.48 38.55 9.34
N ASN A 794 -15.27 37.70 10.35
CA ASN A 794 -16.13 37.59 11.51
C ASN A 794 -16.06 38.83 12.41
N SER A 795 -14.86 39.36 12.63
CA SER A 795 -14.62 40.44 13.58
C SER A 795 -14.45 41.83 12.92
N GLY A 796 -14.11 41.86 11.62
CA GLY A 796 -13.70 43.07 10.92
C GLY A 796 -12.33 43.62 11.33
N LYS A 797 -11.64 42.94 12.27
CA LYS A 797 -10.32 43.32 12.79
C LYS A 797 -9.20 42.85 11.87
N VAL A 798 -7.99 43.39 12.09
CA VAL A 798 -6.83 43.07 11.26
C VAL A 798 -5.83 42.18 12.03
N LEU A 799 -5.07 41.41 11.28
CA LEU A 799 -3.99 40.59 11.76
C LEU A 799 -2.84 41.50 12.26
N GLY A 800 -2.35 41.25 13.46
CA GLY A 800 -1.24 42.01 14.05
C GLY A 800 -0.39 41.12 14.97
N VAL A 801 0.73 41.69 15.43
CA VAL A 801 1.58 41.00 16.39
C VAL A 801 1.34 41.57 17.78
N ASP A 802 1.06 40.70 18.76
CA ASP A 802 0.77 41.11 20.13
C ASP A 802 1.85 42.04 20.71
N LEU A 803 1.40 43.15 21.29
CA LEU A 803 2.24 44.19 21.86
C LEU A 803 3.30 44.77 20.91
N MET A 804 3.11 44.68 19.59
CA MET A 804 4.08 45.10 18.56
C MET A 804 5.44 44.43 18.73
N SER A 805 5.47 43.22 19.28
CA SER A 805 6.69 42.49 19.56
C SER A 805 7.50 42.22 18.28
N THR A 806 8.83 42.25 18.37
CA THR A 806 9.73 41.82 17.27
C THR A 806 10.45 40.52 17.61
N ALA A 807 10.09 39.84 18.70
CA ALA A 807 10.69 38.58 19.12
C ALA A 807 10.21 37.38 18.27
N ASP A 808 11.04 36.35 18.19
CA ASP A 808 10.60 35.04 17.69
C ASP A 808 9.55 34.43 18.63
N SER A 809 8.64 33.63 18.09
CA SER A 809 7.51 33.03 18.78
C SER A 809 6.51 34.03 19.38
N ALA A 810 6.61 35.35 19.00
CA ALA A 810 5.59 36.30 19.41
C ALA A 810 4.24 35.96 18.82
N GLN A 811 3.20 35.99 19.67
CA GLN A 811 1.83 35.62 19.31
C GLN A 811 1.27 36.57 18.26
N VAL A 812 0.66 36.00 17.24
CA VAL A 812 -0.16 36.76 16.30
C VAL A 812 -1.61 36.82 16.81
N VAL A 813 -2.17 37.98 16.74
CA VAL A 813 -3.51 38.32 17.28
C VAL A 813 -4.31 39.07 16.22
N GLN A 814 -5.62 39.19 16.44
CA GLN A 814 -6.41 40.21 15.75
C GLN A 814 -6.55 41.44 16.63
N PHE A 815 -6.62 42.62 16.02
CA PHE A 815 -6.78 43.88 16.70
C PHE A 815 -7.54 44.89 15.84
N ALA A 816 -8.19 45.87 16.49
CA ALA A 816 -8.71 47.01 15.75
C ALA A 816 -7.57 47.73 15.03
N ASP A 817 -7.73 48.06 13.75
CA ASP A 817 -6.69 48.71 13.01
C ASP A 817 -6.34 50.10 13.61
N ASN A 818 -5.13 50.21 14.11
CA ASN A 818 -4.65 51.43 14.74
C ASN A 818 -3.56 52.12 13.88
N GLY A 819 -3.31 51.66 12.67
CA GLY A 819 -2.36 52.27 11.74
C GLY A 819 -0.87 51.89 11.95
N THR A 820 -0.56 51.02 12.91
CA THR A 820 0.82 50.60 13.22
C THR A 820 1.40 49.61 12.23
N ALA A 821 2.75 49.50 12.16
CA ALA A 821 3.47 48.67 11.23
C ALA A 821 3.34 47.16 11.49
N ASP A 822 3.03 46.76 12.73
CA ASP A 822 2.78 45.37 13.09
C ASP A 822 1.47 44.82 12.50
N HIS A 823 0.56 45.69 12.04
CA HIS A 823 -0.65 45.33 11.29
C HIS A 823 -0.43 45.22 9.78
N LEU A 824 0.79 45.49 9.31
CA LEU A 824 1.09 45.46 7.87
C LEU A 824 1.90 44.20 7.52
N TRP A 825 1.40 43.52 6.49
CA TRP A 825 1.96 42.24 6.03
C TRP A 825 2.24 42.30 4.52
N GLN A 826 3.30 41.64 4.10
CA GLN A 826 3.68 41.50 2.69
C GLN A 826 3.70 40.04 2.30
N LEU A 827 3.20 39.72 1.10
CA LEU A 827 3.32 38.40 0.49
C LEU A 827 4.68 38.34 -0.24
N VAL A 828 5.54 37.37 0.12
CA VAL A 828 6.90 37.23 -0.41
C VAL A 828 7.20 35.79 -0.79
#